data_7a62be194fcd3e645d1a850d5976b00a
#
_entry.id   7a62be194fcd3e645d1a850d5976b00a
#
_cell.length_a   1.000
_cell.length_b   1.000
_cell.length_c   1.000
_cell.angle_alpha   90.00
_cell.angle_beta   90.00
_cell.angle_gamma   90.00
#
_symmetry.space_group_name_H-M   'P 1'
#
loop_
_entity.id
_entity.type
_entity.pdbx_description
1 polymer ?
#
loop_
_entity_poly.entity_id
_entity_poly.type
_entity_poly.pdbx_seq_one_letter_code
_entity_poly.pdbx_strand_id
1 'polypeptide(L)'
;MEDTDDIIPENTLVFSTEQIEYLRSEFERQRKWVNVLSTRESAALEELELTKNSISYRVGRFLTWFPRKILSKKKKRNRKNVYFVDGVRIVEENQEEMFPSTLLITPELLPDSSSSRKADALIEEILIAVRRGSITVNSVRDLFTESSFSMPDTEQFDAGMGIMKHLLSSQQYQPSVKNVYVGILRSLAKTKPSLGLEFGESFFDELQDKRAIRTLVQLHGRAGNFTRPLELLKKTDKSSWRREQATRFREASKIMTNGLHLPRKKQSQSIVSGDSILYYASQSMPHTTSGYAIRTHGLVSSLKKKNYDIRVVTRHGYPLDRNDFLGDDVKPIEHIDSIEYNFSGVENPERLINYQDVYNFKKLRQYQSEAYDRLSSLALKHKPRVIHSASNFVVGMAGARVAKDLGIQSIYELRGFWHLTQSTKREGYENSDHYKLSERFEIETAKNSDYVFAITNAVKEVLVENGVEEEKIFILPNAVDSEKFKFLEPDESLKRELGIEDKTVIGYVGSFVEYEGLDLLLEACAMLKERHGDVFKLLLVGDGDTMQLLRRTARFLQLEDMVIFTGRVPHEEVQRYYSLIDIAPLPRKGLRVCELVSPLKPFEAMGAGKVLVTSSVRALEEIVQDGVTGLVFEKDNAADLAEKLELVLLDSALRKKIGANANKWVQENHSWNVISERVTDIYKQIWEEQK
;
A
#
# COMPACT_ATOMS: atom_id res chain seq x y z
N MET A 1 37.91 -40.71 54.82
CA MET A 1 38.09 -40.38 53.39
C MET A 1 36.68 -40.09 52.94
N GLU A 2 36.40 -38.78 52.94
CA GLU A 2 35.08 -38.20 52.89
C GLU A 2 34.63 -38.05 51.44
N ASP A 3 33.43 -38.54 51.15
CA ASP A 3 32.69 -38.24 49.95
C ASP A 3 32.18 -36.80 50.06
N THR A 4 32.58 -35.95 49.11
CA THR A 4 31.97 -34.66 48.93
C THR A 4 30.92 -34.75 47.84
N ASP A 5 29.66 -34.89 48.24
CA ASP A 5 28.48 -34.69 47.36
C ASP A 5 28.49 -33.26 46.84
N ASP A 6 28.73 -33.11 45.54
CA ASP A 6 28.53 -31.86 44.83
C ASP A 6 27.01 -31.56 44.76
N ILE A 7 26.53 -30.67 45.59
CA ILE A 7 25.19 -30.15 45.57
C ILE A 7 25.05 -29.21 44.35
N ILE A 8 24.44 -29.69 43.27
CA ILE A 8 24.06 -28.87 42.12
C ILE A 8 22.91 -27.91 42.57
N PRO A 9 23.07 -26.59 42.41
CA PRO A 9 22.01 -25.64 42.78
C PRO A 9 20.70 -25.95 42.03
N GLU A 10 19.57 -25.87 42.72
CA GLU A 10 18.21 -26.18 42.21
C GLU A 10 17.77 -25.39 40.96
N ASN A 11 18.56 -24.49 40.43
CA ASN A 11 18.27 -23.68 39.26
C ASN A 11 19.23 -23.93 38.07
N THR A 12 19.91 -25.10 38.03
CA THR A 12 20.78 -25.45 36.90
C THR A 12 19.96 -26.18 35.83
N LEU A 13 19.65 -25.51 34.74
CA LEU A 13 19.02 -26.11 33.54
C LEU A 13 20.02 -27.09 32.89
N VAL A 14 19.76 -28.38 32.98
CA VAL A 14 20.54 -29.43 32.32
C VAL A 14 19.88 -29.70 30.95
N PHE A 15 20.61 -29.37 29.90
CA PHE A 15 20.18 -29.64 28.52
C PHE A 15 20.72 -31.00 28.05
N SER A 16 19.92 -31.74 27.28
CA SER A 16 20.39 -32.94 26.57
C SER A 16 21.39 -32.56 25.47
N THR A 17 22.22 -33.48 25.03
CA THR A 17 23.19 -33.28 23.96
C THR A 17 22.52 -32.78 22.67
N GLU A 18 21.32 -33.30 22.34
CA GLU A 18 20.50 -32.85 21.21
C GLU A 18 19.99 -31.42 21.37
N GLN A 19 19.58 -31.04 22.58
CA GLN A 19 19.18 -29.67 22.90
C GLN A 19 20.33 -28.67 22.81
N ILE A 20 21.54 -29.10 23.21
CA ILE A 20 22.76 -28.28 23.09
C ILE A 20 23.15 -28.12 21.61
N GLU A 21 23.03 -29.17 20.79
CA GLU A 21 23.28 -29.07 19.34
C GLU A 21 22.25 -28.18 18.65
N TYR A 22 20.98 -28.30 18.99
CA TYR A 22 19.93 -27.41 18.50
C TYR A 22 20.21 -25.95 18.88
N LEU A 23 20.53 -25.65 20.15
CA LEU A 23 20.86 -24.31 20.59
C LEU A 23 22.13 -23.75 19.92
N ARG A 24 23.13 -24.62 19.65
CA ARG A 24 24.32 -24.22 18.89
C ARG A 24 23.98 -23.88 17.44
N SER A 25 23.16 -24.68 16.78
CA SER A 25 22.74 -24.44 15.40
C SER A 25 21.93 -23.14 15.28
N GLU A 26 21.05 -22.89 16.24
CA GLU A 26 20.25 -21.66 16.30
C GLU A 26 21.11 -20.43 16.61
N PHE A 27 22.11 -20.56 17.51
CA PHE A 27 23.06 -19.52 17.80
C PHE A 27 23.97 -19.20 16.61
N GLU A 28 24.39 -20.22 15.84
CA GLU A 28 25.12 -20.01 14.59
C GLU A 28 24.26 -19.38 13.50
N ARG A 29 22.98 -19.73 13.43
CA ARG A 29 21.98 -19.12 12.55
C ARG A 29 21.81 -17.62 12.89
N GLN A 30 21.63 -17.30 14.17
CA GLN A 30 21.51 -15.90 14.62
C GLN A 30 22.82 -15.13 14.40
N ARG A 31 23.99 -15.76 14.61
CA ARG A 31 25.29 -15.13 14.33
C ARG A 31 25.51 -14.85 12.85
N LYS A 32 25.04 -15.73 11.95
CA LYS A 32 24.98 -15.45 10.51
C LYS A 32 24.08 -14.26 10.21
N TRP A 33 22.93 -14.17 10.89
CA TRP A 33 22.01 -13.03 10.77
C TRP A 33 22.64 -11.70 11.23
N VAL A 34 23.36 -11.68 12.33
CA VAL A 34 24.06 -10.48 12.83
C VAL A 34 25.16 -10.05 11.85
N ASN A 35 25.91 -10.98 11.29
CA ASN A 35 26.94 -10.67 10.28
C ASN A 35 26.32 -10.12 8.98
N VAL A 36 25.16 -10.63 8.58
CA VAL A 36 24.40 -10.12 7.42
C VAL A 36 23.89 -8.71 7.67
N LEU A 37 23.44 -8.40 8.88
CA LEU A 37 23.00 -7.04 9.24
C LEU A 37 24.16 -6.05 9.20
N SER A 38 25.36 -6.43 9.70
CA SER A 38 26.56 -5.58 9.66
C SER A 38 27.05 -5.34 8.22
N THR A 39 26.94 -6.33 7.35
CA THR A 39 27.28 -6.20 5.93
C THR A 39 26.28 -5.30 5.19
N ARG A 40 24.98 -5.32 5.60
CA ARG A 40 23.94 -4.41 5.08
C ARG A 40 24.20 -2.96 5.46
N GLU A 41 24.68 -2.72 6.67
CA GLU A 41 25.04 -1.37 7.13
C GLU A 41 26.21 -0.79 6.33
N SER A 42 27.22 -1.61 6.03
CA SER A 42 28.36 -1.23 5.18
C SER A 42 27.95 -0.92 3.75
N ALA A 43 27.05 -1.71 3.16
CA ALA A 43 26.52 -1.48 1.80
C ALA A 43 25.64 -0.21 1.72
N ALA A 44 24.84 0.06 2.75
CA ALA A 44 24.03 1.29 2.82
C ALA A 44 24.91 2.55 2.99
N LEU A 45 26.01 2.45 3.71
CA LEU A 45 27.00 3.53 3.84
C LEU A 45 27.73 3.80 2.52
N GLU A 46 28.05 2.76 1.76
CA GLU A 46 28.71 2.87 0.46
C GLU A 46 27.75 3.51 -0.59
N GLU A 47 26.46 3.14 -0.59
CA GLU A 47 25.44 3.76 -1.44
C GLU A 47 25.20 5.25 -1.06
N LEU A 48 25.26 5.58 0.23
CA LEU A 48 25.20 6.95 0.72
C LEU A 48 26.41 7.78 0.27
N GLU A 49 27.62 7.18 0.24
CA GLU A 49 28.82 7.84 -0.30
C GLU A 49 28.74 8.04 -1.81
N LEU A 50 28.24 7.06 -2.57
CA LEU A 50 28.00 7.18 -4.01
C LEU A 50 26.97 8.29 -4.31
N THR A 51 25.90 8.37 -3.52
CA THR A 51 24.90 9.44 -3.65
C THR A 51 25.50 10.82 -3.30
N LYS A 52 26.33 10.91 -2.27
CA LYS A 52 27.05 12.15 -1.92
C LYS A 52 28.02 12.62 -3.00
N ASN A 53 28.52 11.71 -3.82
CA ASN A 53 29.42 11.99 -4.92
C ASN A 53 28.71 12.31 -6.24
N SER A 54 27.38 12.20 -6.32
CA SER A 54 26.61 12.56 -7.51
C SER A 54 26.72 14.06 -7.82
N ILE A 55 26.66 14.40 -9.11
CA ILE A 55 26.74 15.81 -9.58
C ILE A 55 25.61 16.65 -8.97
N SER A 56 24.41 16.11 -8.87
CA SER A 56 23.23 16.79 -8.29
C SER A 56 23.42 17.13 -6.82
N TYR A 57 24.03 16.23 -6.04
CA TYR A 57 24.32 16.47 -4.63
C TYR A 57 25.44 17.53 -4.45
N ARG A 58 26.47 17.53 -5.31
CA ARG A 58 27.53 18.54 -5.29
C ARG A 58 27.02 19.93 -5.64
N VAL A 59 26.12 20.04 -6.63
CA VAL A 59 25.47 21.31 -7.03
C VAL A 59 24.54 21.81 -5.92
N GLY A 60 23.72 20.98 -5.33
CA GLY A 60 22.85 21.35 -4.20
C GLY A 60 23.66 21.84 -2.98
N ARG A 61 24.79 21.19 -2.65
CA ARG A 61 25.69 21.63 -1.58
C ARG A 61 26.42 22.96 -1.88
N PHE A 62 26.76 23.21 -3.14
CA PHE A 62 27.38 24.46 -3.56
C PHE A 62 26.41 25.65 -3.39
N LEU A 63 25.14 25.47 -3.78
CA LEU A 63 24.11 26.49 -3.64
C LEU A 63 23.73 26.79 -2.17
N THR A 64 23.84 25.80 -1.27
CA THR A 64 23.54 25.97 0.17
C THR A 64 24.76 26.38 1.01
N TRP A 65 25.98 26.27 0.47
CA TRP A 65 27.25 26.58 1.16
C TRP A 65 27.54 28.10 1.16
N PHE A 66 27.11 28.83 0.14
CA PHE A 66 27.44 30.27 -0.03
C PHE A 66 26.95 31.15 1.14
N PRO A 67 25.77 30.95 1.75
CA PRO A 67 25.33 31.75 2.90
C PRO A 67 26.00 31.35 4.24
N ARG A 68 26.55 30.12 4.37
CA ARG A 68 27.10 29.62 5.64
C ARG A 68 28.52 30.14 5.95
N LYS A 69 29.29 30.55 4.97
CA LYS A 69 30.66 31.02 5.16
C LYS A 69 30.74 32.42 5.77
N ILE A 70 29.65 33.17 5.74
CA ILE A 70 29.61 34.54 6.30
C ILE A 70 29.31 34.55 7.81
N LEU A 71 28.77 33.46 8.38
CA LEU A 71 28.35 33.40 9.78
C LEU A 71 29.29 32.60 10.73
N SER A 72 30.43 32.06 10.27
CA SER A 72 31.27 31.18 11.07
C SER A 72 32.53 31.83 11.67
N LYS A 73 32.53 33.14 11.84
CA LYS A 73 33.57 33.81 12.67
C LYS A 73 32.94 34.28 13.97
N LYS A 74 32.81 33.38 14.96
CA LYS A 74 33.00 33.60 16.42
C LYS A 74 32.52 32.41 17.23
N LYS A 75 33.43 31.74 17.86
CA LYS A 75 33.55 31.18 19.21
C LYS A 75 34.25 29.81 19.22
N LYS A 76 35.55 29.85 19.45
CA LYS A 76 36.26 28.74 20.07
C LYS A 76 35.77 28.64 21.53
N ARG A 77 35.18 27.50 21.90
CA ARG A 77 35.05 27.10 23.31
C ARG A 77 35.37 25.60 23.42
N ASN A 78 36.25 25.29 24.35
CA ASN A 78 36.77 24.04 24.83
C ASN A 78 36.01 22.77 24.41
N ARG A 79 36.70 21.90 23.69
CA ARG A 79 36.29 20.50 23.50
C ARG A 79 36.90 19.69 24.66
N LYS A 80 36.06 19.08 25.49
CA LYS A 80 36.41 17.95 26.33
C LYS A 80 36.62 16.72 25.44
N ASN A 81 37.61 15.90 25.70
CA ASN A 81 37.88 14.68 24.95
C ASN A 81 36.87 13.61 25.35
N VAL A 82 36.20 13.04 24.35
CA VAL A 82 35.28 11.93 24.52
C VAL A 82 35.87 10.73 23.78
N TYR A 83 36.07 9.64 24.47
CA TYR A 83 36.54 8.37 23.91
C TYR A 83 35.42 7.34 23.88
N PHE A 84 35.39 6.51 22.84
CA PHE A 84 34.48 5.38 22.75
C PHE A 84 35.32 4.10 22.74
N VAL A 85 35.03 3.18 23.64
CA VAL A 85 35.59 1.82 23.66
C VAL A 85 34.43 0.86 23.77
N ASP A 86 34.26 -0.03 22.80
CA ASP A 86 33.24 -1.08 22.73
C ASP A 86 31.79 -0.59 22.92
N GLY A 87 31.47 0.57 22.33
CA GLY A 87 30.13 1.12 22.40
C GLY A 87 29.76 1.88 23.68
N VAL A 88 30.68 2.03 24.59
CA VAL A 88 30.52 2.79 25.85
C VAL A 88 31.24 4.13 25.77
N ARG A 89 30.51 5.22 26.02
CA ARG A 89 31.03 6.58 26.07
C ARG A 89 31.70 6.81 27.43
N ILE A 90 33.02 7.01 27.44
CA ILE A 90 33.76 7.39 28.64
C ILE A 90 34.01 8.90 28.62
N VAL A 91 33.46 9.60 29.61
CA VAL A 91 33.72 11.02 29.88
C VAL A 91 34.66 11.11 31.09
N GLU A 92 35.88 11.58 30.90
CA GLU A 92 36.74 11.91 32.01
C GLU A 92 36.22 13.15 32.74
N GLU A 93 35.69 12.98 33.94
CA GLU A 93 35.49 14.04 34.91
C GLU A 93 36.23 13.72 36.19
N ASN A 94 37.09 14.66 36.60
CA ASN A 94 37.80 14.60 37.84
C ASN A 94 36.89 14.86 39.05
N GLN A 95 37.03 13.99 40.02
CA GLN A 95 36.90 14.12 41.47
C GLN A 95 35.50 14.23 42.11
N GLU A 96 35.26 13.23 42.93
CA GLU A 96 34.77 13.21 44.30
C GLU A 96 33.42 13.83 44.61
N GLU A 97 32.43 12.93 44.65
CA GLU A 97 31.51 12.88 45.79
C GLU A 97 30.93 11.46 45.88
N MET A 98 31.08 10.85 47.10
CA MET A 98 30.51 9.55 47.43
C MET A 98 29.01 9.60 47.46
N PHE A 99 28.32 8.77 46.66
CA PHE A 99 26.92 8.55 46.71
C PHE A 99 26.60 7.14 47.22
N PRO A 100 25.49 6.95 47.99
CA PRO A 100 25.14 5.64 48.49
C PRO A 100 24.69 4.71 47.35
N SER A 101 25.38 3.60 47.29
CA SER A 101 25.04 2.46 46.46
C SER A 101 23.68 1.88 46.85
N THR A 102 23.04 1.33 45.88
CA THR A 102 21.79 0.56 45.80
C THR A 102 20.56 1.36 45.45
N LEU A 103 20.37 1.42 44.14
CA LEU A 103 19.05 1.64 43.57
C LEU A 103 18.51 0.29 43.10
N LEU A 104 17.58 -0.23 43.87
CA LEU A 104 16.75 -1.34 43.40
C LEU A 104 15.89 -0.80 42.24
N ILE A 105 16.23 -1.18 41.01
CA ILE A 105 15.33 -1.10 39.88
C ILE A 105 14.22 -2.09 40.23
N THR A 106 13.01 -1.60 40.47
CA THR A 106 11.86 -2.49 40.67
C THR A 106 11.59 -3.28 39.40
N PRO A 107 11.34 -4.60 39.47
CA PRO A 107 11.10 -5.44 38.30
C PRO A 107 9.95 -4.98 37.38
N GLU A 108 9.10 -4.08 37.84
CA GLU A 108 7.95 -3.53 37.13
C GLU A 108 8.33 -2.51 36.01
N LEU A 109 9.60 -2.10 35.94
CA LEU A 109 10.07 -1.15 34.92
C LEU A 109 10.65 -1.82 33.67
N LEU A 110 10.94 -3.11 33.74
CA LEU A 110 11.47 -3.86 32.65
C LEU A 110 10.31 -4.46 31.85
N PRO A 111 10.27 -4.27 30.53
CA PRO A 111 9.44 -5.12 29.69
C PRO A 111 9.88 -6.57 29.89
N ASP A 112 8.94 -7.51 29.77
CA ASP A 112 9.17 -8.94 29.98
C ASP A 112 10.54 -9.41 29.50
N SER A 113 11.11 -10.42 30.15
CA SER A 113 12.48 -10.97 30.10
C SER A 113 13.18 -11.14 28.74
N SER A 114 12.64 -10.58 27.66
CA SER A 114 13.18 -10.53 26.28
C SER A 114 13.71 -9.15 25.86
N SER A 115 13.66 -8.11 26.73
CA SER A 115 14.11 -6.77 26.36
C SER A 115 15.62 -6.70 26.14
N SER A 116 16.02 -5.99 25.11
CA SER A 116 17.45 -5.86 24.78
C SER A 116 18.16 -5.00 25.84
N ARG A 117 19.42 -5.34 26.14
CA ARG A 117 20.29 -4.53 27.04
C ARG A 117 20.35 -3.04 26.64
N LYS A 118 20.00 -2.71 25.41
CA LYS A 118 19.98 -1.35 24.85
C LYS A 118 18.74 -0.57 25.28
N ALA A 119 17.59 -1.22 25.38
CA ALA A 119 16.37 -0.61 25.90
C ALA A 119 16.54 -0.24 27.37
N ASP A 120 17.13 -1.14 28.15
CA ASP A 120 17.43 -0.91 29.58
C ASP A 120 18.38 0.27 29.76
N ALA A 121 19.45 0.34 28.95
CA ALA A 121 20.39 1.45 28.97
C ALA A 121 19.74 2.80 28.62
N LEU A 122 18.87 2.85 27.64
CA LEU A 122 18.10 4.05 27.26
C LEU A 122 17.19 4.51 28.39
N ILE A 123 16.47 3.57 29.02
CA ILE A 123 15.58 3.84 30.17
C ILE A 123 16.40 4.45 31.31
N GLU A 124 17.52 3.83 31.65
CA GLU A 124 18.36 4.26 32.76
C GLU A 124 18.96 5.66 32.50
N GLU A 125 19.46 5.93 31.29
CA GLU A 125 20.02 7.24 30.93
C GLU A 125 18.99 8.37 31.07
N ILE A 126 17.77 8.13 30.62
CA ILE A 126 16.68 9.11 30.75
C ILE A 126 16.30 9.32 32.21
N LEU A 127 16.17 8.26 33.00
CA LEU A 127 15.81 8.35 34.40
C LEU A 127 16.89 9.07 35.23
N ILE A 128 18.17 8.85 34.92
CA ILE A 128 19.29 9.59 35.53
C ILE A 128 19.19 11.09 35.19
N ALA A 129 18.96 11.44 33.93
CA ALA A 129 18.81 12.83 33.51
C ALA A 129 17.60 13.51 34.14
N VAL A 130 16.48 12.80 34.29
CA VAL A 130 15.28 13.27 35.01
C VAL A 130 15.60 13.57 36.47
N ARG A 131 16.31 12.67 37.19
CA ARG A 131 16.69 12.85 38.60
C ARG A 131 17.61 14.06 38.80
N ARG A 132 18.51 14.31 37.87
CA ARG A 132 19.42 15.46 37.88
C ARG A 132 18.73 16.79 37.52
N GLY A 133 17.45 16.76 37.14
CA GLY A 133 16.71 17.96 36.72
C GLY A 133 17.21 18.59 35.42
N SER A 134 18.10 17.92 34.71
CA SER A 134 18.78 18.46 33.50
C SER A 134 18.06 18.10 32.19
N ILE A 135 16.92 17.42 32.23
CA ILE A 135 16.26 16.88 31.06
C ILE A 135 15.50 17.93 30.25
N THR A 136 15.74 17.99 28.96
CA THR A 136 15.05 18.87 28.01
C THR A 136 14.35 18.05 26.94
N VAL A 137 13.36 18.64 26.26
CA VAL A 137 12.69 18.00 25.12
C VAL A 137 13.69 17.57 24.03
N ASN A 138 14.71 18.39 23.78
CA ASN A 138 15.69 18.06 22.74
C ASN A 138 16.64 16.94 23.17
N SER A 139 17.10 16.93 24.42
CA SER A 139 17.96 15.82 24.89
C SER A 139 17.25 14.47 24.83
N VAL A 140 16.00 14.39 25.24
CA VAL A 140 15.21 13.15 25.13
C VAL A 140 15.01 12.73 23.68
N ARG A 141 14.59 13.69 22.83
CA ARG A 141 14.42 13.41 21.41
C ARG A 141 15.70 12.86 20.77
N ASP A 142 16.83 13.46 21.06
CA ASP A 142 18.10 13.08 20.47
C ASP A 142 18.54 11.68 20.94
N LEU A 143 18.39 11.36 22.22
CA LEU A 143 18.63 10.01 22.77
C LEU A 143 17.76 8.96 22.11
N PHE A 144 16.45 9.20 22.00
CA PHE A 144 15.53 8.28 21.32
C PHE A 144 15.82 8.16 19.81
N THR A 145 16.24 9.23 19.15
CA THR A 145 16.59 9.19 17.72
C THR A 145 17.90 8.44 17.50
N GLU A 146 18.90 8.60 18.36
CA GLU A 146 20.17 7.86 18.29
C GLU A 146 19.94 6.36 18.54
N SER A 147 19.10 6.00 19.51
CA SER A 147 18.77 4.60 19.79
C SER A 147 18.01 3.90 18.65
N SER A 148 17.30 4.64 17.79
CA SER A 148 16.58 4.08 16.65
C SER A 148 17.47 3.40 15.60
N PHE A 149 18.76 3.70 15.57
CA PHE A 149 19.74 3.03 14.70
C PHE A 149 20.20 1.67 15.20
N SER A 150 19.90 1.34 16.45
CA SER A 150 20.45 0.15 17.11
C SER A 150 19.41 -0.71 17.84
N MET A 151 18.14 -0.31 17.83
CA MET A 151 17.05 -0.94 18.58
C MET A 151 15.84 -1.13 17.67
N PRO A 152 15.16 -2.29 17.71
CA PRO A 152 13.86 -2.49 17.02
C PRO A 152 12.83 -1.43 17.43
N ASP A 153 11.98 -1.06 16.51
CA ASP A 153 10.98 0.01 16.71
C ASP A 153 9.97 -0.30 17.81
N THR A 154 9.59 -1.57 17.95
CA THR A 154 8.68 -2.05 19.01
C THR A 154 9.34 -1.92 20.39
N GLU A 155 10.59 -2.32 20.54
CA GLU A 155 11.33 -2.17 21.80
C GLU A 155 11.51 -0.69 22.17
N GLN A 156 11.75 0.18 21.20
CA GLN A 156 11.84 1.62 21.44
C GLN A 156 10.50 2.21 21.90
N PHE A 157 9.40 1.76 21.33
CA PHE A 157 8.06 2.13 21.74
C PHE A 157 7.78 1.66 23.17
N ASP A 158 8.04 0.39 23.47
CA ASP A 158 7.82 -0.21 24.79
C ASP A 158 8.67 0.47 25.87
N ALA A 159 9.94 0.79 25.56
CA ALA A 159 10.78 1.58 26.46
C ALA A 159 10.17 2.96 26.75
N GLY A 160 9.66 3.65 25.72
CA GLY A 160 8.98 4.93 25.86
C GLY A 160 7.73 4.83 26.74
N MET A 161 6.90 3.81 26.50
CA MET A 161 5.70 3.54 27.32
C MET A 161 6.04 3.24 28.79
N GLY A 162 7.07 2.42 29.03
CA GLY A 162 7.56 2.08 30.35
C GLY A 162 8.07 3.31 31.13
N ILE A 163 8.90 4.14 30.48
CA ILE A 163 9.40 5.39 31.08
C ILE A 163 8.23 6.29 31.48
N MET A 164 7.26 6.49 30.60
CA MET A 164 6.13 7.37 30.88
C MET A 164 5.27 6.87 32.04
N LYS A 165 4.94 5.59 32.07
CA LYS A 165 4.18 4.96 33.18
C LYS A 165 4.88 5.14 34.52
N HIS A 166 6.19 4.92 34.56
CA HIS A 166 7.00 5.12 35.77
C HIS A 166 7.01 6.58 36.22
N LEU A 167 7.23 7.52 35.32
CA LEU A 167 7.29 8.94 35.66
C LEU A 167 5.93 9.49 36.10
N LEU A 168 4.83 9.00 35.56
CA LEU A 168 3.47 9.39 35.93
C LEU A 168 3.07 8.84 37.30
N SER A 169 3.53 7.64 37.65
CA SER A 169 3.26 7.05 38.96
C SER A 169 4.00 7.76 40.14
N SER A 170 5.03 8.54 39.80
CA SER A 170 5.89 9.23 40.81
C SER A 170 5.62 10.73 40.86
N GLN A 171 5.14 11.22 42.00
CA GLN A 171 4.95 12.68 42.19
C GLN A 171 6.25 13.49 42.14
N GLN A 172 7.38 12.88 42.43
CA GLN A 172 8.70 13.52 42.45
C GLN A 172 9.16 14.05 41.09
N TYR A 173 8.69 13.45 39.98
CA TYR A 173 9.20 13.74 38.61
C TYR A 173 8.25 14.62 37.79
N GLN A 174 7.17 15.12 38.34
CA GLN A 174 6.14 15.88 37.63
C GLN A 174 6.67 17.04 36.73
N PRO A 175 7.66 17.85 37.13
CA PRO A 175 8.18 18.91 36.27
C PRO A 175 8.84 18.38 34.98
N SER A 176 9.44 17.20 35.02
CA SER A 176 10.21 16.60 33.91
C SER A 176 9.35 15.75 32.99
N VAL A 177 8.24 15.20 33.47
CA VAL A 177 7.36 14.28 32.72
C VAL A 177 6.97 14.84 31.35
N LYS A 178 6.55 16.11 31.30
CA LYS A 178 6.15 16.76 30.05
C LYS A 178 7.30 16.91 29.05
N ASN A 179 8.53 17.11 29.52
CA ASN A 179 9.69 17.20 28.64
C ASN A 179 10.00 15.82 28.03
N VAL A 180 9.96 14.77 28.85
CA VAL A 180 10.16 13.38 28.40
C VAL A 180 9.09 13.01 27.38
N TYR A 181 7.83 13.21 27.70
CA TYR A 181 6.71 12.94 26.78
C TYR A 181 6.89 13.59 25.42
N VAL A 182 7.11 14.91 25.39
CA VAL A 182 7.26 15.64 24.10
C VAL A 182 8.51 15.22 23.35
N GLY A 183 9.59 14.87 24.05
CA GLY A 183 10.84 14.41 23.45
C GLY A 183 10.66 13.06 22.74
N ILE A 184 10.12 12.07 23.44
CA ILE A 184 9.81 10.72 22.88
C ILE A 184 8.84 10.85 21.71
N LEU A 185 7.73 11.56 21.89
CA LEU A 185 6.75 11.79 20.82
C LEU A 185 7.39 12.36 19.54
N ARG A 186 8.27 13.34 19.67
CA ARG A 186 8.94 13.94 18.51
C ARG A 186 9.95 13.03 17.84
N SER A 187 10.60 12.14 18.58
CA SER A 187 11.48 11.12 18.02
C SER A 187 10.66 10.08 17.25
N LEU A 188 9.69 9.43 17.89
CA LEU A 188 8.83 8.43 17.27
C LEU A 188 8.08 9.00 16.05
N ALA A 189 7.61 10.23 16.10
CA ALA A 189 6.94 10.89 14.97
C ALA A 189 7.84 11.03 13.73
N LYS A 190 9.15 10.99 13.90
CA LYS A 190 10.13 11.08 12.81
C LYS A 190 10.50 9.69 12.27
N THR A 191 10.72 8.74 13.15
CA THR A 191 11.18 7.37 12.82
C THR A 191 10.02 6.44 12.48
N LYS A 192 8.97 6.40 13.34
CA LYS A 192 7.77 5.55 13.23
C LYS A 192 6.50 6.34 13.53
N PRO A 193 5.92 7.01 12.53
CA PRO A 193 4.75 7.87 12.72
C PRO A 193 3.52 7.17 13.34
N SER A 194 3.26 5.90 13.03
CA SER A 194 2.17 5.10 13.62
C SER A 194 2.33 4.94 15.13
N LEU A 195 3.50 4.44 15.56
CA LEU A 195 3.84 4.29 16.97
C LEU A 195 3.93 5.65 17.68
N GLY A 196 4.42 6.69 16.98
CA GLY A 196 4.42 8.06 17.50
C GLY A 196 3.01 8.60 17.75
N LEU A 197 2.04 8.25 16.92
CA LEU A 197 0.64 8.63 17.11
C LEU A 197 0.04 7.92 18.31
N GLU A 198 0.22 6.61 18.40
CA GLU A 198 -0.25 5.78 19.50
C GLU A 198 0.34 6.24 20.84
N PHE A 199 1.66 6.40 20.92
CA PHE A 199 2.35 6.93 22.10
C PHE A 199 1.80 8.31 22.50
N GLY A 200 1.66 9.19 21.51
CA GLY A 200 1.22 10.56 21.76
C GLY A 200 -0.19 10.63 22.34
N GLU A 201 -1.14 9.90 21.79
CA GLU A 201 -2.53 9.87 22.27
C GLU A 201 -2.65 9.16 23.62
N SER A 202 -1.83 8.13 23.90
CA SER A 202 -1.86 7.41 25.18
C SER A 202 -1.70 8.32 26.42
N PHE A 203 -0.95 9.41 26.28
CA PHE A 203 -0.63 10.31 27.41
C PHE A 203 -1.14 11.75 27.23
N PHE A 204 -1.67 12.11 26.05
CA PHE A 204 -2.03 13.51 25.78
C PHE A 204 -3.14 14.04 26.66
N ASP A 205 -4.20 13.25 26.89
CA ASP A 205 -5.37 13.72 27.65
C ASP A 205 -5.04 13.90 29.15
N GLU A 206 -4.07 13.17 29.70
CA GLU A 206 -3.56 13.35 31.04
C GLU A 206 -2.62 14.56 31.15
N LEU A 207 -1.65 14.67 30.27
CA LEU A 207 -0.59 15.70 30.33
C LEU A 207 -0.99 17.05 29.74
N GLN A 208 -1.86 17.05 28.74
CA GLN A 208 -2.35 18.23 28.01
C GLN A 208 -1.27 19.23 27.59
N ASP A 209 -0.09 18.73 27.20
CA ASP A 209 1.03 19.59 26.83
C ASP A 209 0.83 20.22 25.44
N LYS A 210 0.69 21.54 25.39
CA LYS A 210 0.48 22.28 24.13
C LYS A 210 1.60 22.10 23.11
N ARG A 211 2.83 21.76 23.55
CA ARG A 211 3.97 21.50 22.65
C ARG A 211 3.81 20.22 21.84
N ALA A 212 3.06 19.24 22.34
CA ALA A 212 2.73 18.00 21.66
C ALA A 212 1.71 18.18 20.53
N ILE A 213 0.80 19.17 20.66
CA ILE A 213 -0.34 19.36 19.74
C ILE A 213 0.10 19.48 18.29
N ARG A 214 1.18 20.22 18.00
CA ARG A 214 1.65 20.40 16.62
C ARG A 214 2.06 19.06 16.01
N THR A 215 2.78 18.24 16.77
CA THR A 215 3.23 16.91 16.33
C THR A 215 2.04 15.98 16.15
N LEU A 216 1.11 15.91 17.11
CA LEU A 216 -0.11 15.10 17.01
C LEU A 216 -0.99 15.51 15.82
N VAL A 217 -1.22 16.79 15.59
CA VAL A 217 -1.98 17.28 14.42
C VAL A 217 -1.34 16.81 13.11
N GLN A 218 -0.01 16.84 13.02
CA GLN A 218 0.70 16.35 11.83
C GLN A 218 0.59 14.82 11.68
N LEU A 219 0.74 14.07 12.76
CA LEU A 219 0.63 12.60 12.77
C LEU A 219 -0.78 12.17 12.38
N HIS A 220 -1.82 12.74 13.00
CA HIS A 220 -3.21 12.49 12.61
C HIS A 220 -3.47 12.80 11.14
N GLY A 221 -2.93 13.92 10.63
CA GLY A 221 -3.08 14.28 9.23
C GLY A 221 -2.40 13.28 8.26
N ARG A 222 -1.27 12.69 8.66
CA ARG A 222 -0.60 11.60 7.91
C ARG A 222 -1.38 10.30 8.00
N ALA A 223 -1.93 9.97 9.16
CA ALA A 223 -2.76 8.79 9.37
C ALA A 223 -4.12 8.87 8.65
N GLY A 224 -4.57 10.07 8.23
CA GLY A 224 -5.85 10.27 7.55
C GLY A 224 -7.00 10.65 8.48
N ASN A 225 -6.72 11.13 9.69
CA ASN A 225 -7.74 11.60 10.62
C ASN A 225 -8.09 13.07 10.39
N PHE A 226 -9.35 13.44 10.53
CA PHE A 226 -9.86 14.79 10.33
C PHE A 226 -10.46 15.38 11.59
N THR A 227 -11.09 14.56 12.42
CA THR A 227 -11.89 14.98 13.60
C THR A 227 -10.97 15.31 14.75
N ARG A 228 -10.11 14.39 15.16
CA ARG A 228 -9.19 14.60 16.28
C ARG A 228 -8.22 15.78 16.11
N PRO A 229 -7.62 16.03 14.91
CA PRO A 229 -6.85 17.26 14.68
C PRO A 229 -7.60 18.54 15.00
N LEU A 230 -8.88 18.64 14.64
CA LEU A 230 -9.68 19.82 14.94
C LEU A 230 -9.96 20.01 16.42
N GLU A 231 -10.15 18.91 17.18
CA GLU A 231 -10.27 18.94 18.65
C GLU A 231 -8.98 19.45 19.30
N LEU A 232 -7.84 18.89 18.89
CA LEU A 232 -6.52 19.31 19.36
C LEU A 232 -6.25 20.80 19.07
N LEU A 233 -6.61 21.26 17.87
CA LEU A 233 -6.46 22.66 17.48
C LEU A 233 -7.29 23.62 18.32
N LYS A 234 -8.43 23.20 18.89
CA LYS A 234 -9.22 24.01 19.84
C LYS A 234 -8.45 24.34 21.12
N LYS A 235 -7.54 23.46 21.54
CA LYS A 235 -6.69 23.58 22.74
C LYS A 235 -5.47 24.51 22.50
N THR A 236 -5.25 25.03 21.29
CA THR A 236 -4.14 25.95 20.95
C THR A 236 -4.58 27.41 20.89
N ASP A 237 -3.61 28.30 20.99
CA ASP A 237 -3.85 29.73 20.84
C ASP A 237 -4.22 30.09 19.39
N LYS A 238 -4.94 31.20 19.20
CA LYS A 238 -5.36 31.69 17.88
C LYS A 238 -4.14 32.19 17.09
N SER A 239 -3.63 31.39 16.17
CA SER A 239 -2.47 31.68 15.32
C SER A 239 -2.80 31.45 13.83
N SER A 240 -1.95 31.95 12.94
CA SER A 240 -2.03 31.71 11.49
C SER A 240 -1.93 30.20 11.21
N TRP A 241 -0.98 29.50 11.82
CA TRP A 241 -0.82 28.06 11.72
C TRP A 241 -2.10 27.30 12.13
N ARG A 242 -2.73 27.65 13.26
CA ARG A 242 -3.99 27.03 13.68
C ARG A 242 -5.09 27.20 12.63
N ARG A 243 -5.24 28.42 12.07
CA ARG A 243 -6.26 28.70 11.04
C ARG A 243 -6.02 27.88 9.78
N GLU A 244 -4.78 27.82 9.33
CA GLU A 244 -4.38 27.02 8.17
C GLU A 244 -4.68 25.54 8.37
N GLN A 245 -4.23 24.92 9.48
CA GLN A 245 -4.50 23.51 9.77
C GLN A 245 -6.00 23.25 9.95
N ALA A 246 -6.72 24.12 10.65
CA ALA A 246 -8.16 23.98 10.79
C ALA A 246 -8.90 24.02 9.45
N THR A 247 -8.45 24.86 8.51
CA THR A 247 -9.01 24.90 7.16
C THR A 247 -8.77 23.58 6.42
N ARG A 248 -7.58 23.00 6.58
CA ARG A 248 -7.21 21.71 5.96
C ARG A 248 -8.15 20.56 6.33
N PHE A 249 -8.59 20.49 7.59
CA PHE A 249 -9.40 19.35 8.08
C PHE A 249 -10.91 19.63 8.12
N ARG A 250 -11.34 20.91 8.03
CA ARG A 250 -12.71 21.33 8.32
C ARG A 250 -13.75 20.71 7.39
N GLU A 251 -13.48 20.64 6.09
CA GLU A 251 -14.45 20.10 5.15
C GLU A 251 -14.61 18.61 5.35
N ALA A 252 -13.52 17.85 5.37
CA ALA A 252 -13.54 16.40 5.61
C ALA A 252 -14.23 16.05 6.94
N SER A 253 -13.93 16.76 8.02
CA SER A 253 -14.57 16.55 9.32
C SER A 253 -16.07 16.87 9.30
N LYS A 254 -16.49 17.91 8.59
CA LYS A 254 -17.93 18.22 8.40
C LYS A 254 -18.64 17.12 7.61
N ILE A 255 -17.99 16.60 6.57
CA ILE A 255 -18.54 15.52 5.76
C ILE A 255 -18.65 14.24 6.62
N MET A 256 -17.64 13.94 7.43
CA MET A 256 -17.66 12.79 8.34
C MET A 256 -18.83 12.86 9.33
N THR A 257 -19.07 14.01 9.93
CA THR A 257 -20.09 14.20 10.97
C THR A 257 -21.50 14.35 10.38
N ASN A 258 -21.65 15.13 9.32
CA ASN A 258 -22.97 15.55 8.81
C ASN A 258 -23.34 14.88 7.47
N GLY A 259 -22.44 14.11 6.87
CA GLY A 259 -22.60 13.60 5.50
C GLY A 259 -22.25 14.64 4.43
N LEU A 260 -22.21 14.18 3.18
CA LEU A 260 -21.99 15.02 2.02
C LEU A 260 -23.32 15.62 1.53
N HIS A 261 -23.64 16.81 2.02
CA HIS A 261 -24.80 17.55 1.52
C HIS A 261 -24.41 18.31 0.25
N LEU A 262 -24.92 17.83 -0.88
CA LEU A 262 -24.78 18.52 -2.17
C LEU A 262 -26.00 19.44 -2.39
N PRO A 263 -25.79 20.67 -2.94
CA PRO A 263 -26.92 21.57 -3.20
C PRO A 263 -27.90 20.90 -4.17
N ARG A 264 -29.21 20.98 -3.86
CA ARG A 264 -30.23 20.58 -4.82
C ARG A 264 -30.13 21.50 -6.04
N LYS A 265 -29.94 20.93 -7.21
CA LYS A 265 -30.10 21.66 -8.47
C LYS A 265 -31.58 21.74 -8.77
N LYS A 266 -32.01 22.83 -9.44
CA LYS A 266 -33.40 22.92 -9.95
C LYS A 266 -33.66 21.66 -10.78
N GLN A 267 -34.78 21.01 -10.52
CA GLN A 267 -35.20 19.78 -11.18
C GLN A 267 -35.03 19.94 -12.69
N SER A 268 -34.08 19.22 -13.26
CA SER A 268 -33.94 19.12 -14.71
C SER A 268 -35.18 18.41 -15.22
N GLN A 269 -35.74 18.83 -16.33
CA GLN A 269 -36.83 18.10 -16.97
C GLN A 269 -36.32 16.70 -17.28
N SER A 270 -37.11 15.67 -16.92
CA SER A 270 -36.84 14.30 -17.35
C SER A 270 -36.63 14.31 -18.85
N ILE A 271 -35.56 13.67 -19.30
CA ILE A 271 -35.24 13.58 -20.71
C ILE A 271 -35.96 12.37 -21.31
N VAL A 272 -36.47 12.53 -22.52
CA VAL A 272 -36.81 11.37 -23.32
C VAL A 272 -35.52 10.71 -23.75
N SER A 273 -35.22 9.55 -23.16
CA SER A 273 -33.99 8.84 -23.40
C SER A 273 -33.91 8.26 -24.80
N GLY A 274 -32.74 8.33 -25.44
CA GLY A 274 -32.40 7.55 -26.63
C GLY A 274 -31.91 6.14 -26.24
N ASP A 275 -31.23 5.47 -27.15
CA ASP A 275 -30.66 4.13 -26.90
C ASP A 275 -29.16 4.16 -26.58
N SER A 276 -28.55 5.35 -26.34
CA SER A 276 -27.15 5.49 -26.06
C SER A 276 -26.82 5.27 -24.57
N ILE A 277 -25.56 4.96 -24.31
CA ILE A 277 -24.98 4.72 -22.99
C ILE A 277 -23.85 5.73 -22.76
N LEU A 278 -23.88 6.46 -21.64
CA LEU A 278 -22.74 7.19 -21.15
C LEU A 278 -21.96 6.31 -20.16
N TYR A 279 -20.78 5.88 -20.58
CA TYR A 279 -19.86 5.11 -19.73
C TYR A 279 -18.92 6.08 -19.02
N TYR A 280 -19.19 6.33 -17.74
CA TYR A 280 -18.48 7.34 -16.95
C TYR A 280 -17.32 6.71 -16.15
N ALA A 281 -16.07 6.94 -16.60
CA ALA A 281 -14.86 6.28 -16.11
C ALA A 281 -13.99 7.21 -15.26
N SER A 282 -13.37 6.66 -14.21
CA SER A 282 -12.42 7.41 -13.38
C SER A 282 -11.13 7.74 -14.15
N GLN A 283 -10.68 6.85 -15.01
CA GLN A 283 -9.48 6.99 -15.85
C GLN A 283 -9.60 6.13 -17.11
N SER A 284 -8.91 6.50 -18.18
CA SER A 284 -8.99 5.80 -19.45
C SER A 284 -7.70 5.90 -20.27
N MET A 285 -7.62 5.09 -21.31
CA MET A 285 -6.66 5.28 -22.41
C MET A 285 -6.94 6.62 -23.14
N PRO A 286 -5.91 7.23 -23.81
CA PRO A 286 -4.53 6.77 -23.90
C PRO A 286 -3.66 7.19 -22.71
N HIS A 287 -4.17 8.06 -21.83
CA HIS A 287 -3.39 8.72 -20.78
C HIS A 287 -3.02 7.80 -19.60
N THR A 288 -3.54 6.59 -19.55
CA THR A 288 -3.11 5.53 -18.64
C THR A 288 -3.40 4.15 -19.18
N THR A 289 -2.50 3.19 -18.88
CA THR A 289 -2.64 1.76 -19.19
C THR A 289 -2.86 0.92 -17.92
N SER A 290 -3.46 1.52 -16.89
CA SER A 290 -3.82 0.79 -15.67
C SER A 290 -4.86 -0.30 -15.94
N GLY A 291 -4.96 -1.31 -15.07
CA GLY A 291 -5.99 -2.34 -15.16
C GLY A 291 -7.42 -1.79 -15.29
N TYR A 292 -7.70 -0.63 -14.66
CA TYR A 292 -8.98 0.07 -14.81
C TYR A 292 -9.25 0.56 -16.24
N ALA A 293 -8.22 1.12 -16.90
CA ALA A 293 -8.32 1.63 -18.26
C ALA A 293 -8.43 0.47 -19.27
N ILE A 294 -7.61 -0.57 -19.10
CA ILE A 294 -7.62 -1.78 -19.94
C ILE A 294 -8.98 -2.47 -19.85
N ARG A 295 -9.53 -2.66 -18.64
CA ARG A 295 -10.87 -3.23 -18.44
C ARG A 295 -11.95 -2.38 -19.10
N THR A 296 -11.92 -1.06 -18.93
CA THR A 296 -12.87 -0.15 -19.60
C THR A 296 -12.83 -0.31 -21.11
N HIS A 297 -11.64 -0.28 -21.67
CA HIS A 297 -11.45 -0.40 -23.13
C HIS A 297 -11.92 -1.76 -23.64
N GLY A 298 -11.55 -2.87 -22.99
CA GLY A 298 -11.97 -4.22 -23.37
C GLY A 298 -13.47 -4.43 -23.33
N LEU A 299 -14.11 -4.00 -22.25
CA LEU A 299 -15.57 -4.12 -22.10
C LEU A 299 -16.32 -3.26 -23.13
N VAL A 300 -15.96 -1.97 -23.26
CA VAL A 300 -16.62 -1.04 -24.19
C VAL A 300 -16.40 -1.46 -25.65
N SER A 301 -15.19 -1.92 -26.02
CA SER A 301 -14.91 -2.47 -27.36
C SER A 301 -15.83 -3.64 -27.68
N SER A 302 -16.00 -4.56 -26.74
CA SER A 302 -16.89 -5.70 -26.93
C SER A 302 -18.36 -5.31 -27.07
N LEU A 303 -18.84 -4.37 -26.25
CA LEU A 303 -20.20 -3.84 -26.34
C LEU A 303 -20.44 -3.09 -27.66
N LYS A 304 -19.46 -2.34 -28.15
CA LYS A 304 -19.54 -1.71 -29.48
C LYS A 304 -19.64 -2.71 -30.62
N LYS A 305 -18.88 -3.81 -30.56
CA LYS A 305 -19.01 -4.92 -31.54
C LYS A 305 -20.42 -5.54 -31.53
N LYS A 306 -21.15 -5.42 -30.43
CA LYS A 306 -22.56 -5.84 -30.29
C LYS A 306 -23.56 -4.72 -30.64
N ASN A 307 -23.10 -3.65 -31.30
CA ASN A 307 -23.87 -2.51 -31.80
C ASN A 307 -24.50 -1.61 -30.72
N TYR A 308 -23.99 -1.57 -29.50
CA TYR A 308 -24.40 -0.58 -28.53
C TYR A 308 -23.76 0.79 -28.81
N ASP A 309 -24.55 1.86 -28.79
CA ASP A 309 -24.05 3.25 -28.88
C ASP A 309 -23.50 3.69 -27.53
N ILE A 310 -22.17 3.54 -27.33
CA ILE A 310 -21.49 3.86 -26.10
C ILE A 310 -20.48 4.97 -26.31
N ARG A 311 -20.50 5.97 -25.44
CA ARG A 311 -19.50 7.02 -25.33
C ARG A 311 -18.85 6.96 -23.97
N VAL A 312 -17.52 6.92 -23.95
CA VAL A 312 -16.76 6.98 -22.70
C VAL A 312 -16.54 8.43 -22.31
N VAL A 313 -16.96 8.78 -21.11
CA VAL A 313 -16.71 10.09 -20.49
C VAL A 313 -15.83 9.88 -19.28
N THR A 314 -14.74 10.65 -19.17
CA THR A 314 -13.88 10.56 -18.00
C THR A 314 -14.35 11.47 -16.87
N ARG A 315 -13.88 11.20 -15.66
CA ARG A 315 -14.10 12.11 -14.54
C ARG A 315 -13.66 13.53 -14.90
N HIS A 316 -14.29 14.51 -14.28
CA HIS A 316 -13.99 15.91 -14.52
C HIS A 316 -12.53 16.24 -14.21
N GLY A 317 -11.82 16.81 -15.19
CA GLY A 317 -10.42 17.23 -15.09
C GLY A 317 -9.38 16.19 -15.51
N TYR A 318 -9.74 14.91 -15.66
CA TYR A 318 -8.80 13.88 -16.08
C TYR A 318 -8.32 14.11 -17.53
N PRO A 319 -7.02 13.95 -17.81
CA PRO A 319 -5.92 13.55 -16.94
C PRO A 319 -5.21 14.73 -16.23
N LEU A 320 -5.54 15.98 -16.55
CA LEU A 320 -4.86 17.20 -16.10
C LEU A 320 -5.02 17.47 -14.58
N ASP A 321 -5.99 16.81 -13.93
CA ASP A 321 -6.21 16.86 -12.48
C ASP A 321 -5.20 16.03 -11.65
N ARG A 322 -4.26 15.34 -12.31
CA ARG A 322 -3.26 14.48 -11.70
C ARG A 322 -1.91 15.18 -11.57
N ASN A 323 -1.25 15.01 -10.43
CA ASN A 323 0.09 15.55 -10.18
C ASN A 323 1.21 14.88 -10.98
N ASP A 324 0.98 13.63 -11.41
CA ASP A 324 1.95 12.80 -12.13
C ASP A 324 1.73 12.80 -13.66
N PHE A 325 0.79 13.58 -14.15
CA PHE A 325 0.59 13.78 -15.57
C PHE A 325 1.45 14.94 -16.07
N LEU A 326 2.33 14.66 -17.02
CA LEU A 326 3.31 15.62 -17.54
C LEU A 326 2.98 16.14 -18.95
N GLY A 327 1.85 15.73 -19.52
CA GLY A 327 1.42 16.18 -20.85
C GLY A 327 0.68 17.50 -20.79
N ASP A 328 0.93 18.37 -21.74
CA ASP A 328 0.33 19.73 -21.82
C ASP A 328 -0.88 19.80 -22.78
N ASP A 329 -0.96 18.93 -23.78
CA ASP A 329 -2.00 18.94 -24.81
C ASP A 329 -2.92 17.72 -24.67
N VAL A 330 -4.11 17.94 -24.15
CA VAL A 330 -5.16 16.93 -24.04
C VAL A 330 -6.35 17.36 -24.90
N LYS A 331 -6.62 16.61 -25.93
CA LYS A 331 -7.80 16.87 -26.78
C LYS A 331 -9.08 16.52 -26.00
N PRO A 332 -10.11 17.35 -26.07
CA PRO A 332 -11.38 17.06 -25.39
C PRO A 332 -12.06 15.76 -25.85
N ILE A 333 -11.79 15.32 -27.07
CA ILE A 333 -12.29 14.07 -27.64
C ILE A 333 -11.14 13.35 -28.37
N GLU A 334 -10.96 12.08 -28.05
CA GLU A 334 -10.03 11.18 -28.76
C GLU A 334 -10.74 9.89 -29.17
N HIS A 335 -10.26 9.26 -30.24
CA HIS A 335 -10.78 7.99 -30.73
C HIS A 335 -9.70 6.93 -30.68
N ILE A 336 -9.96 5.81 -30.02
CA ILE A 336 -9.08 4.64 -29.91
C ILE A 336 -9.92 3.41 -30.28
N ASP A 337 -9.51 2.64 -31.26
CA ASP A 337 -10.21 1.43 -31.71
C ASP A 337 -11.73 1.66 -31.90
N SER A 338 -12.09 2.76 -32.57
CA SER A 338 -13.48 3.18 -32.83
C SER A 338 -14.29 3.62 -31.59
N ILE A 339 -13.68 3.71 -30.43
CA ILE A 339 -14.32 4.21 -29.19
C ILE A 339 -14.04 5.70 -29.05
N GLU A 340 -15.10 6.49 -28.85
CA GLU A 340 -15.01 7.90 -28.51
C GLU A 340 -14.75 8.07 -27.01
N TYR A 341 -13.63 8.68 -26.67
CA TYR A 341 -13.27 9.10 -25.30
C TYR A 341 -13.42 10.60 -25.15
N ASN A 342 -14.31 11.00 -24.23
CA ASN A 342 -14.59 12.41 -23.90
C ASN A 342 -13.85 12.78 -22.62
N PHE A 343 -12.89 13.68 -22.72
CA PHE A 343 -12.12 14.19 -21.56
C PHE A 343 -12.82 15.43 -21.01
N SER A 344 -13.47 15.23 -19.88
CA SER A 344 -14.37 16.24 -19.30
C SER A 344 -13.60 17.33 -18.56
N GLY A 345 -13.76 18.57 -18.96
CA GLY A 345 -13.23 19.75 -18.22
C GLY A 345 -11.82 20.18 -18.60
N VAL A 346 -11.16 19.51 -19.57
CA VAL A 346 -9.79 19.82 -19.96
C VAL A 346 -9.65 21.17 -20.70
N GLU A 347 -10.76 21.77 -21.11
CA GLU A 347 -10.79 23.06 -21.82
C GLU A 347 -10.41 24.27 -20.95
N ASN A 348 -10.41 24.11 -19.61
CA ASN A 348 -10.07 25.16 -18.66
C ASN A 348 -9.13 24.62 -17.57
N PRO A 349 -7.89 24.28 -17.91
CA PRO A 349 -6.99 23.56 -16.98
C PRO A 349 -6.66 24.37 -15.72
N GLU A 350 -6.64 25.69 -15.77
CA GLU A 350 -6.34 26.57 -14.63
C GLU A 350 -7.42 26.57 -13.52
N ARG A 351 -8.62 26.04 -13.83
CA ARG A 351 -9.74 25.94 -12.90
C ARG A 351 -9.92 24.57 -12.29
N LEU A 352 -9.13 23.59 -12.74
CA LEU A 352 -9.29 22.23 -12.30
C LEU A 352 -8.94 22.04 -10.82
N ILE A 353 -9.73 21.22 -10.17
CA ILE A 353 -9.45 20.77 -8.80
C ILE A 353 -8.51 19.59 -8.87
N ASN A 354 -7.39 19.66 -8.15
CA ASN A 354 -6.48 18.54 -8.04
C ASN A 354 -7.18 17.31 -7.44
N TYR A 355 -7.09 16.17 -8.11
CA TYR A 355 -7.79 14.96 -7.72
C TYR A 355 -7.39 14.45 -6.33
N GLN A 356 -6.13 14.68 -5.91
CA GLN A 356 -5.69 14.33 -4.57
C GLN A 356 -6.44 15.11 -3.48
N ASP A 357 -6.82 16.39 -3.75
CA ASP A 357 -7.63 17.17 -2.81
C ASP A 357 -9.08 16.69 -2.77
N VAL A 358 -9.60 16.17 -3.90
CA VAL A 358 -10.93 15.52 -3.95
C VAL A 358 -10.92 14.23 -3.14
N TYR A 359 -9.94 13.36 -3.41
CA TYR A 359 -9.80 12.07 -2.73
C TYR A 359 -9.56 12.22 -1.22
N ASN A 360 -8.83 13.25 -0.81
CA ASN A 360 -8.63 13.59 0.62
C ASN A 360 -9.80 14.39 1.23
N PHE A 361 -10.95 14.45 0.59
CA PHE A 361 -12.19 15.13 1.03
C PHE A 361 -12.06 16.64 1.29
N LYS A 362 -10.99 17.28 0.85
CA LYS A 362 -10.78 18.73 1.06
C LYS A 362 -11.67 19.59 0.17
N LYS A 363 -11.89 19.12 -1.07
CA LYS A 363 -12.70 19.84 -2.09
C LYS A 363 -13.77 18.95 -2.73
N LEU A 364 -14.15 17.84 -2.08
CA LEU A 364 -15.09 16.88 -2.63
C LEU A 364 -16.44 17.52 -3.00
N ARG A 365 -16.98 18.39 -2.15
CA ARG A 365 -18.27 19.05 -2.40
C ARG A 365 -18.24 19.93 -3.65
N GLN A 366 -17.19 20.74 -3.79
CA GLN A 366 -17.01 21.59 -4.97
C GLN A 366 -16.88 20.74 -6.22
N TYR A 367 -16.01 19.75 -6.17
CA TYR A 367 -15.77 18.83 -7.28
C TYR A 367 -17.06 18.13 -7.72
N GLN A 368 -17.83 17.58 -6.78
CA GLN A 368 -19.09 16.91 -7.08
C GLN A 368 -20.12 17.86 -7.74
N SER A 369 -20.09 19.14 -7.42
CA SER A 369 -20.96 20.13 -8.10
C SER A 369 -20.52 20.35 -9.56
N GLU A 370 -19.21 20.50 -9.81
CA GLU A 370 -18.66 20.72 -11.15
C GLU A 370 -18.83 19.46 -12.04
N ALA A 371 -18.54 18.28 -11.47
CA ALA A 371 -18.75 16.99 -12.13
C ALA A 371 -20.22 16.76 -12.50
N TYR A 372 -21.16 17.10 -11.60
CA TYR A 372 -22.58 17.02 -11.85
C TYR A 372 -22.99 17.94 -13.03
N ASP A 373 -22.59 19.19 -13.03
CA ASP A 373 -22.96 20.17 -14.07
C ASP A 373 -22.45 19.71 -15.45
N ARG A 374 -21.23 19.23 -15.50
CA ARG A 374 -20.63 18.75 -16.74
C ARG A 374 -21.30 17.47 -17.25
N LEU A 375 -21.46 16.47 -16.37
CA LEU A 375 -22.10 15.20 -16.74
C LEU A 375 -23.56 15.40 -17.14
N SER A 376 -24.29 16.26 -16.44
CA SER A 376 -25.68 16.63 -16.81
C SER A 376 -25.74 17.26 -18.19
N SER A 377 -24.82 18.18 -18.52
CA SER A 377 -24.73 18.83 -19.84
C SER A 377 -24.51 17.79 -20.94
N LEU A 378 -23.61 16.81 -20.71
CA LEU A 378 -23.35 15.73 -21.66
C LEU A 378 -24.56 14.79 -21.78
N ALA A 379 -25.22 14.47 -20.67
CA ALA A 379 -26.43 13.62 -20.67
C ALA A 379 -27.58 14.31 -21.41
N LEU A 380 -27.80 15.62 -21.24
CA LEU A 380 -28.82 16.36 -21.98
C LEU A 380 -28.51 16.40 -23.50
N LYS A 381 -27.23 16.51 -23.87
CA LYS A 381 -26.79 16.51 -25.27
C LYS A 381 -27.01 15.15 -25.93
N HIS A 382 -26.57 14.06 -25.25
CA HIS A 382 -26.55 12.72 -25.83
C HIS A 382 -27.78 11.88 -25.52
N LYS A 383 -28.63 12.33 -24.58
CA LYS A 383 -29.89 11.68 -24.17
C LYS A 383 -29.72 10.17 -23.89
N PRO A 384 -28.78 9.78 -23.03
CA PRO A 384 -28.54 8.36 -22.78
C PRO A 384 -29.69 7.73 -22.02
N ARG A 385 -29.87 6.43 -22.20
CA ARG A 385 -30.80 5.62 -21.39
C ARG A 385 -30.19 5.22 -20.06
N VAL A 386 -28.86 5.09 -20.04
CA VAL A 386 -28.07 4.63 -18.87
C VAL A 386 -26.84 5.48 -18.69
N ILE A 387 -26.55 5.84 -17.44
CA ILE A 387 -25.22 6.28 -17.02
C ILE A 387 -24.55 5.11 -16.28
N HIS A 388 -23.56 4.50 -16.91
CA HIS A 388 -22.76 3.41 -16.35
C HIS A 388 -21.46 3.95 -15.78
N SER A 389 -21.39 4.09 -14.46
CA SER A 389 -20.26 4.67 -13.74
C SER A 389 -19.30 3.59 -13.23
N ALA A 390 -18.02 3.69 -13.57
CA ALA A 390 -17.01 2.68 -13.21
C ALA A 390 -16.00 3.22 -12.19
N SER A 391 -16.00 2.65 -11.01
CA SER A 391 -15.18 2.97 -9.82
C SER A 391 -14.29 4.22 -9.94
N ASN A 392 -14.18 5.05 -8.89
CA ASN A 392 -14.64 4.83 -7.52
C ASN A 392 -15.90 5.66 -7.20
N PHE A 393 -16.23 5.77 -5.89
CA PHE A 393 -17.40 6.56 -5.42
C PHE A 393 -17.44 8.00 -5.97
N VAL A 394 -16.27 8.63 -6.23
CA VAL A 394 -16.22 10.00 -6.76
C VAL A 394 -16.96 10.11 -8.11
N VAL A 395 -16.79 9.11 -8.96
CA VAL A 395 -17.45 8.98 -10.26
C VAL A 395 -18.88 8.47 -10.07
N GLY A 396 -19.06 7.42 -9.29
CA GLY A 396 -20.33 6.77 -9.05
C GLY A 396 -21.39 7.70 -8.46
N MET A 397 -21.03 8.52 -7.47
CA MET A 397 -21.94 9.49 -6.85
C MET A 397 -22.47 10.53 -7.85
N ALA A 398 -21.58 11.06 -8.69
CA ALA A 398 -21.98 12.02 -9.72
C ALA A 398 -22.91 11.37 -10.75
N GLY A 399 -22.57 10.16 -11.21
CA GLY A 399 -23.37 9.40 -12.18
C GLY A 399 -24.75 9.05 -11.66
N ALA A 400 -24.86 8.46 -10.48
CA ALA A 400 -26.14 8.09 -9.86
C ALA A 400 -27.03 9.32 -9.63
N ARG A 401 -26.44 10.44 -9.19
CA ARG A 401 -27.19 11.67 -8.97
C ARG A 401 -27.73 12.28 -10.27
N VAL A 402 -26.89 12.37 -11.30
CA VAL A 402 -27.34 12.91 -12.61
C VAL A 402 -28.41 12.02 -13.21
N ALA A 403 -28.25 10.70 -13.16
CA ALA A 403 -29.23 9.76 -13.65
C ALA A 403 -30.59 9.94 -12.96
N LYS A 404 -30.59 10.01 -11.62
CA LYS A 404 -31.81 10.24 -10.82
C LYS A 404 -32.48 11.57 -11.17
N ASP A 405 -31.73 12.67 -11.29
CA ASP A 405 -32.29 14.00 -11.57
C ASP A 405 -32.85 14.12 -13.01
N LEU A 406 -32.35 13.30 -13.95
CA LEU A 406 -32.79 13.24 -15.33
C LEU A 406 -33.84 12.15 -15.61
N GLY A 407 -34.15 11.29 -14.64
CA GLY A 407 -35.09 10.20 -14.76
C GLY A 407 -34.61 9.05 -15.67
N ILE A 408 -33.30 8.78 -15.67
CA ILE A 408 -32.66 7.67 -16.40
C ILE A 408 -31.99 6.71 -15.42
N GLN A 409 -31.65 5.51 -15.89
CA GLN A 409 -31.08 4.49 -15.03
C GLN A 409 -29.57 4.71 -14.76
N SER A 410 -29.16 4.32 -13.59
CA SER A 410 -27.76 4.36 -13.13
C SER A 410 -27.22 2.97 -12.87
N ILE A 411 -26.01 2.72 -13.35
CA ILE A 411 -25.22 1.52 -13.02
C ILE A 411 -23.96 1.97 -12.31
N TYR A 412 -23.63 1.31 -11.19
CA TYR A 412 -22.36 1.48 -10.52
C TYR A 412 -21.52 0.21 -10.62
N GLU A 413 -20.42 0.26 -11.35
CA GLU A 413 -19.47 -0.84 -11.51
C GLU A 413 -18.35 -0.70 -10.48
N LEU A 414 -18.46 -1.46 -9.38
CA LEU A 414 -17.47 -1.50 -8.30
C LEU A 414 -16.36 -2.50 -8.62
N ARG A 415 -15.19 -1.99 -9.00
CA ARG A 415 -14.01 -2.76 -9.42
C ARG A 415 -13.01 -3.02 -8.31
N GLY A 416 -13.28 -2.55 -7.11
CA GLY A 416 -12.46 -2.70 -5.93
C GLY A 416 -12.60 -1.52 -4.98
N PHE A 417 -12.04 -1.69 -3.80
CA PHE A 417 -12.07 -0.69 -2.73
C PHE A 417 -10.72 0.01 -2.63
N TRP A 418 -10.64 1.27 -3.05
CA TRP A 418 -9.38 2.03 -3.04
C TRP A 418 -8.81 2.25 -1.64
N HIS A 419 -9.66 2.36 -0.62
CA HIS A 419 -9.23 2.45 0.78
C HIS A 419 -8.50 1.19 1.24
N LEU A 420 -8.88 -0.01 0.75
CA LEU A 420 -8.14 -1.24 1.03
C LEU A 420 -6.75 -1.24 0.40
N THR A 421 -6.61 -0.72 -0.83
CA THR A 421 -5.29 -0.55 -1.45
C THR A 421 -4.43 0.47 -0.70
N GLN A 422 -5.03 1.51 -0.10
CA GLN A 422 -4.29 2.47 0.71
C GLN A 422 -3.86 1.89 2.06
N SER A 423 -4.63 0.98 2.66
CA SER A 423 -4.26 0.31 3.92
C SER A 423 -3.02 -0.58 3.77
N THR A 424 -2.75 -1.13 2.58
CA THR A 424 -1.51 -1.89 2.35
C THR A 424 -0.25 -1.02 2.35
N LYS A 425 -0.38 0.29 2.21
CA LYS A 425 0.72 1.25 2.16
C LYS A 425 0.88 2.08 3.44
N ARG A 426 -0.07 2.00 4.35
CA ARG A 426 -0.15 2.85 5.55
C ARG A 426 -0.60 2.04 6.75
N GLU A 427 0.33 1.74 7.62
CA GLU A 427 0.04 1.05 8.88
C GLU A 427 -1.00 1.81 9.71
N GLY A 428 -2.01 1.10 10.22
CA GLY A 428 -3.09 1.66 11.04
C GLY A 428 -4.09 2.55 10.28
N TYR A 429 -3.99 2.64 8.95
CA TYR A 429 -4.87 3.49 8.14
C TYR A 429 -6.33 3.03 8.17
N GLU A 430 -6.61 1.75 8.38
CA GLU A 430 -7.95 1.17 8.53
C GLU A 430 -8.73 1.76 9.71
N ASN A 431 -8.03 2.30 10.71
CA ASN A 431 -8.65 2.97 11.86
C ASN A 431 -8.95 4.46 11.59
N SER A 432 -8.48 5.02 10.47
CA SER A 432 -8.58 6.45 10.16
C SER A 432 -9.98 6.89 9.75
N ASP A 433 -10.25 8.19 9.95
CA ASP A 433 -11.47 8.83 9.45
C ASP A 433 -11.58 8.72 7.92
N HIS A 434 -10.43 8.79 7.21
CA HIS A 434 -10.38 8.69 5.75
C HIS A 434 -10.81 7.32 5.23
N TYR A 435 -10.33 6.24 5.87
CA TYR A 435 -10.73 4.88 5.53
C TYR A 435 -12.23 4.69 5.70
N LYS A 436 -12.76 5.01 6.89
CA LYS A 436 -14.18 4.88 7.24
C LYS A 436 -15.08 5.69 6.30
N LEU A 437 -14.66 6.90 5.95
CA LEU A 437 -15.44 7.76 5.06
C LEU A 437 -15.39 7.27 3.61
N SER A 438 -14.25 6.75 3.15
CA SER A 438 -14.12 6.16 1.81
C SER A 438 -14.97 4.90 1.66
N GLU A 439 -14.92 3.98 2.63
CA GLU A 439 -15.76 2.78 2.65
C GLU A 439 -17.24 3.16 2.66
N ARG A 440 -17.64 4.07 3.54
CA ARG A 440 -19.01 4.57 3.60
C ARG A 440 -19.48 5.11 2.25
N PHE A 441 -18.69 5.90 1.55
CA PHE A 441 -19.10 6.47 0.27
C PHE A 441 -19.17 5.43 -0.85
N GLU A 442 -18.33 4.41 -0.87
CA GLU A 442 -18.48 3.29 -1.81
C GLU A 442 -19.84 2.58 -1.59
N ILE A 443 -20.18 2.29 -0.34
CA ILE A 443 -21.45 1.64 0.03
C ILE A 443 -22.65 2.56 -0.28
N GLU A 444 -22.59 3.84 0.10
CA GLU A 444 -23.67 4.80 -0.21
C GLU A 444 -23.89 4.97 -1.73
N THR A 445 -22.79 4.94 -2.51
CA THR A 445 -22.89 5.00 -3.97
C THR A 445 -23.61 3.78 -4.53
N ALA A 446 -23.26 2.58 -4.07
CA ALA A 446 -23.92 1.35 -4.46
C ALA A 446 -25.42 1.35 -4.06
N LYS A 447 -25.75 1.83 -2.83
CA LYS A 447 -27.15 1.96 -2.39
C LYS A 447 -27.98 2.90 -3.25
N ASN A 448 -27.39 3.99 -3.72
CA ASN A 448 -28.07 5.03 -4.50
C ASN A 448 -28.08 4.79 -6.01
N SER A 449 -27.49 3.71 -6.49
CA SER A 449 -27.53 3.30 -7.88
C SER A 449 -28.65 2.27 -8.11
N ASP A 450 -29.26 2.28 -9.30
CA ASP A 450 -30.34 1.36 -9.64
C ASP A 450 -29.83 -0.07 -9.83
N TYR A 451 -28.65 -0.22 -10.45
CA TYR A 451 -27.94 -1.48 -10.64
C TYR A 451 -26.51 -1.38 -10.18
N VAL A 452 -25.95 -2.48 -9.68
CA VAL A 452 -24.55 -2.57 -9.21
C VAL A 452 -23.86 -3.76 -9.85
N PHE A 453 -22.70 -3.53 -10.43
CA PHE A 453 -21.79 -4.61 -10.84
C PHE A 453 -20.68 -4.77 -9.80
N ALA A 454 -20.54 -5.95 -9.22
CA ALA A 454 -19.45 -6.33 -8.32
C ALA A 454 -18.44 -7.19 -9.07
N ILE A 455 -17.15 -6.96 -8.83
CA ILE A 455 -16.08 -7.65 -9.56
C ILE A 455 -15.90 -9.12 -9.12
N THR A 456 -16.33 -9.47 -7.90
CA THR A 456 -16.26 -10.82 -7.29
C THR A 456 -17.47 -11.06 -6.42
N ASN A 457 -17.73 -12.34 -6.08
CA ASN A 457 -18.74 -12.68 -5.08
C ASN A 457 -18.37 -12.12 -3.69
N ALA A 458 -17.09 -12.12 -3.35
CA ALA A 458 -16.59 -11.55 -2.10
C ALA A 458 -16.95 -10.04 -1.96
N VAL A 459 -16.86 -9.25 -3.04
CA VAL A 459 -17.32 -7.84 -3.05
C VAL A 459 -18.84 -7.76 -2.93
N LYS A 460 -19.61 -8.62 -3.60
CA LYS A 460 -21.07 -8.67 -3.48
C LYS A 460 -21.51 -8.89 -2.03
N GLU A 461 -20.89 -9.84 -1.33
CA GLU A 461 -21.19 -10.12 0.08
C GLU A 461 -20.94 -8.90 0.96
N VAL A 462 -19.79 -8.22 0.80
CA VAL A 462 -19.53 -6.98 1.54
C VAL A 462 -20.60 -5.92 1.30
N LEU A 463 -21.09 -5.78 0.07
CA LEU A 463 -22.18 -4.85 -0.24
C LEU A 463 -23.49 -5.24 0.45
N VAL A 464 -23.87 -6.52 0.40
CA VAL A 464 -25.08 -7.05 1.04
C VAL A 464 -25.01 -6.90 2.57
N GLU A 465 -23.90 -7.26 3.19
CA GLU A 465 -23.64 -7.09 4.63
C GLU A 465 -23.80 -5.63 5.08
N ASN A 466 -23.48 -4.69 4.20
CA ASN A 466 -23.62 -3.26 4.44
C ASN A 466 -25.00 -2.70 3.97
N GLY A 467 -25.97 -3.57 3.64
CA GLY A 467 -27.35 -3.22 3.36
C GLY A 467 -27.60 -2.64 1.96
N VAL A 468 -26.81 -3.07 0.96
CA VAL A 468 -27.18 -2.92 -0.46
C VAL A 468 -28.12 -4.06 -0.83
N GLU A 469 -29.21 -3.78 -1.51
CA GLU A 469 -30.18 -4.78 -1.96
C GLU A 469 -29.54 -5.80 -2.88
N GLU A 470 -29.66 -7.09 -2.55
CA GLU A 470 -28.97 -8.17 -3.27
C GLU A 470 -29.43 -8.28 -4.72
N GLU A 471 -30.71 -8.05 -4.97
CA GLU A 471 -31.35 -8.22 -6.27
C GLU A 471 -30.80 -7.26 -7.34
N LYS A 472 -30.23 -6.14 -6.92
CA LYS A 472 -29.60 -5.18 -7.85
C LYS A 472 -28.12 -5.40 -8.06
N ILE A 473 -27.49 -6.39 -7.38
CA ILE A 473 -26.06 -6.67 -7.46
C ILE A 473 -25.80 -7.86 -8.39
N PHE A 474 -25.09 -7.61 -9.47
CA PHE A 474 -24.68 -8.59 -10.48
C PHE A 474 -23.18 -8.77 -10.50
N ILE A 475 -22.70 -9.99 -10.73
CA ILE A 475 -21.25 -10.26 -10.80
C ILE A 475 -20.76 -9.97 -12.21
N LEU A 476 -19.81 -9.03 -12.30
CA LEU A 476 -19.10 -8.67 -13.52
C LEU A 476 -17.58 -8.83 -13.31
N PRO A 477 -17.02 -10.05 -13.48
CA PRO A 477 -15.62 -10.32 -13.23
C PRO A 477 -14.70 -9.64 -14.25
N ASN A 478 -13.40 -9.74 -14.03
CA ASN A 478 -12.40 -9.42 -15.02
C ASN A 478 -12.43 -10.41 -16.19
N ALA A 479 -11.87 -10.01 -17.32
CA ALA A 479 -11.81 -10.82 -18.52
C ALA A 479 -10.50 -10.55 -19.28
N VAL A 480 -10.25 -11.38 -20.28
CA VAL A 480 -9.09 -11.27 -21.18
C VAL A 480 -9.52 -10.85 -22.58
N ASP A 481 -8.64 -10.16 -23.27
CA ASP A 481 -8.72 -9.97 -24.72
C ASP A 481 -8.22 -11.25 -25.42
N SER A 482 -9.17 -12.06 -25.92
CA SER A 482 -8.90 -13.34 -26.56
C SER A 482 -8.04 -13.25 -27.83
N GLU A 483 -8.02 -12.10 -28.48
CA GLU A 483 -7.19 -11.89 -29.68
C GLU A 483 -5.75 -11.56 -29.30
N LYS A 484 -5.58 -10.85 -28.21
CA LYS A 484 -4.25 -10.47 -27.71
C LYS A 484 -3.61 -11.58 -26.89
N PHE A 485 -4.34 -12.19 -25.95
CA PHE A 485 -3.83 -13.25 -25.09
C PHE A 485 -4.35 -14.60 -25.56
N LYS A 486 -3.67 -15.17 -26.50
CA LYS A 486 -3.82 -16.53 -27.00
C LYS A 486 -2.51 -17.29 -26.83
N PHE A 487 -2.53 -18.59 -27.03
CA PHE A 487 -1.31 -19.37 -27.04
C PHE A 487 -0.33 -18.80 -28.08
N LEU A 488 0.86 -18.44 -27.61
CA LEU A 488 1.93 -17.88 -28.44
C LEU A 488 3.14 -18.79 -28.36
N GLU A 489 3.76 -19.03 -29.53
CA GLU A 489 5.08 -19.66 -29.56
C GLU A 489 6.10 -18.75 -28.89
N PRO A 490 7.08 -19.32 -28.17
CA PRO A 490 8.11 -18.56 -27.49
C PRO A 490 8.89 -17.65 -28.45
N ASP A 491 9.14 -16.42 -28.05
CA ASP A 491 10.03 -15.53 -28.79
C ASP A 491 11.50 -15.92 -28.58
N GLU A 492 12.02 -16.73 -29.50
CA GLU A 492 13.38 -17.28 -29.41
C GLU A 492 14.47 -16.21 -29.48
N SER A 493 14.16 -15.03 -30.05
CA SER A 493 15.11 -13.90 -30.02
C SER A 493 15.24 -13.30 -28.64
N LEU A 494 14.11 -13.12 -27.94
CA LEU A 494 14.06 -12.60 -26.59
C LEU A 494 14.59 -13.62 -25.57
N LYS A 495 14.35 -14.93 -25.78
CA LYS A 495 14.98 -15.99 -24.97
C LYS A 495 16.50 -15.89 -24.96
N ARG A 496 17.10 -15.74 -26.17
CA ARG A 496 18.56 -15.60 -26.32
C ARG A 496 19.10 -14.32 -25.68
N GLU A 497 18.39 -13.22 -25.89
CA GLU A 497 18.74 -11.94 -25.28
C GLU A 497 18.78 -12.02 -23.74
N LEU A 498 17.85 -12.77 -23.15
CA LEU A 498 17.74 -12.95 -21.70
C LEU A 498 18.58 -14.13 -21.16
N GLY A 499 19.17 -14.95 -22.02
CA GLY A 499 20.00 -16.12 -21.63
C GLY A 499 19.19 -17.22 -20.92
N ILE A 500 17.98 -17.54 -21.44
CA ILE A 500 17.03 -18.48 -20.84
C ILE A 500 16.58 -19.61 -21.76
N GLU A 501 17.35 -19.91 -22.82
CA GLU A 501 16.95 -20.85 -23.89
C GLU A 501 16.58 -22.25 -23.39
N ASP A 502 17.37 -22.78 -22.47
CA ASP A 502 17.24 -24.18 -21.99
C ASP A 502 16.60 -24.26 -20.58
N LYS A 503 15.94 -23.19 -20.12
CA LYS A 503 15.38 -23.15 -18.76
C LYS A 503 13.86 -23.10 -18.78
N THR A 504 13.26 -23.73 -17.77
CA THR A 504 11.84 -23.46 -17.45
C THR A 504 11.72 -22.08 -16.85
N VAL A 505 10.80 -21.27 -17.34
CA VAL A 505 10.62 -19.88 -16.91
C VAL A 505 9.44 -19.76 -15.96
N ILE A 506 9.73 -19.46 -14.70
CA ILE A 506 8.75 -19.00 -13.73
C ILE A 506 8.66 -17.49 -13.93
N GLY A 507 7.47 -16.93 -14.22
CA GLY A 507 7.37 -15.54 -14.60
C GLY A 507 6.19 -14.79 -13.99
N TYR A 508 6.43 -13.54 -13.61
CA TYR A 508 5.40 -12.62 -13.16
C TYR A 508 5.43 -11.34 -14.00
N VAL A 509 4.25 -10.89 -14.43
CA VAL A 509 4.08 -9.67 -15.21
C VAL A 509 3.14 -8.71 -14.48
N GLY A 510 3.63 -7.51 -14.14
CA GLY A 510 2.80 -6.49 -13.54
C GLY A 510 3.50 -5.53 -12.59
N SER A 511 2.73 -4.77 -11.81
CA SER A 511 3.26 -3.84 -10.81
C SER A 511 3.81 -4.58 -9.59
N PHE A 512 4.98 -4.15 -9.10
CA PHE A 512 5.63 -4.70 -7.93
C PHE A 512 5.18 -3.94 -6.68
N VAL A 513 4.11 -4.43 -6.08
CA VAL A 513 3.50 -3.87 -4.87
C VAL A 513 3.47 -4.94 -3.78
N GLU A 514 3.47 -4.51 -2.52
CA GLU A 514 3.66 -5.40 -1.38
C GLU A 514 2.66 -6.57 -1.33
N TYR A 515 1.39 -6.30 -1.60
CA TYR A 515 0.33 -7.31 -1.52
C TYR A 515 0.36 -8.36 -2.65
N GLU A 516 1.17 -8.18 -3.68
CA GLU A 516 1.37 -9.21 -4.74
C GLU A 516 2.29 -10.34 -4.29
N GLY A 517 3.01 -10.20 -3.14
CA GLY A 517 3.74 -11.30 -2.50
C GLY A 517 4.99 -11.78 -3.25
N LEU A 518 5.65 -10.90 -4.04
CA LEU A 518 6.85 -11.29 -4.79
C LEU A 518 8.05 -11.60 -3.89
N ASP A 519 8.06 -11.14 -2.66
CA ASP A 519 9.00 -11.56 -1.61
C ASP A 519 8.82 -13.05 -1.27
N LEU A 520 7.59 -13.51 -1.09
CA LEU A 520 7.25 -14.91 -0.88
C LEU A 520 7.69 -15.79 -2.08
N LEU A 521 7.53 -15.28 -3.31
CA LEU A 521 8.00 -15.96 -4.51
C LEU A 521 9.51 -16.13 -4.53
N LEU A 522 10.27 -15.12 -4.11
CA LEU A 522 11.72 -15.22 -4.01
C LEU A 522 12.14 -16.26 -2.98
N GLU A 523 11.46 -16.35 -1.84
CA GLU A 523 11.70 -17.37 -0.81
C GLU A 523 11.43 -18.78 -1.36
N ALA A 524 10.30 -18.99 -2.04
CA ALA A 524 9.98 -20.26 -2.67
C ALA A 524 11.00 -20.66 -3.76
N CYS A 525 11.45 -19.70 -4.58
CA CYS A 525 12.49 -19.95 -5.58
C CYS A 525 13.85 -20.28 -4.95
N ALA A 526 14.19 -19.74 -3.78
CA ALA A 526 15.40 -20.12 -3.07
C ALA A 526 15.35 -21.59 -2.60
N MET A 527 14.21 -22.05 -2.09
CA MET A 527 13.99 -23.44 -1.73
C MET A 527 14.10 -24.37 -2.94
N LEU A 528 13.54 -23.98 -4.08
CA LEU A 528 13.65 -24.73 -5.33
C LEU A 528 15.10 -24.79 -5.84
N LYS A 529 15.85 -23.69 -5.77
CA LYS A 529 17.26 -23.66 -6.13
C LYS A 529 18.10 -24.61 -5.26
N GLU A 530 17.83 -24.65 -3.96
CA GLU A 530 18.51 -25.55 -3.03
C GLU A 530 18.26 -27.02 -3.39
N ARG A 531 17.02 -27.38 -3.79
CA ARG A 531 16.63 -28.75 -4.14
C ARG A 531 17.09 -29.20 -5.53
N HIS A 532 17.02 -28.30 -6.52
CA HIS A 532 17.14 -28.67 -7.95
C HIS A 532 18.25 -27.91 -8.70
N GLY A 533 18.92 -26.95 -8.07
CA GLY A 533 19.93 -26.14 -8.74
C GLY A 533 19.38 -25.20 -9.81
N ASP A 534 20.14 -24.97 -10.86
CA ASP A 534 19.85 -24.01 -11.93
C ASP A 534 19.01 -24.64 -13.07
N VAL A 535 17.83 -25.19 -12.75
CA VAL A 535 16.92 -25.79 -13.75
C VAL A 535 15.84 -24.82 -14.26
N PHE A 536 15.69 -23.67 -13.62
CA PHE A 536 14.70 -22.63 -13.97
C PHE A 536 15.30 -21.23 -13.92
N LYS A 537 14.58 -20.27 -14.48
CA LYS A 537 14.82 -18.84 -14.26
C LYS A 537 13.54 -18.16 -13.77
N LEU A 538 13.70 -17.16 -12.93
CA LEU A 538 12.60 -16.30 -12.48
C LEU A 538 12.62 -15.00 -13.26
N LEU A 539 11.60 -14.77 -14.08
CA LEU A 539 11.43 -13.58 -14.90
C LEU A 539 10.41 -12.63 -14.27
N LEU A 540 10.86 -11.49 -13.77
CA LEU A 540 10.03 -10.46 -13.15
C LEU A 540 9.91 -9.25 -14.10
N VAL A 541 8.75 -9.16 -14.78
CA VAL A 541 8.46 -8.12 -15.78
C VAL A 541 7.61 -7.04 -15.16
N GLY A 542 8.17 -5.86 -14.99
CA GLY A 542 7.46 -4.74 -14.38
C GLY A 542 8.31 -3.91 -13.43
N ASP A 543 7.63 -3.02 -12.71
CA ASP A 543 8.24 -2.09 -11.77
C ASP A 543 7.25 -1.72 -10.67
N GLY A 544 7.71 -1.14 -9.57
CA GLY A 544 6.85 -0.68 -8.48
C GLY A 544 7.58 -0.38 -7.18
N ASP A 545 6.80 -0.03 -6.16
CA ASP A 545 7.29 0.45 -4.86
C ASP A 545 8.25 -0.56 -4.18
N THR A 546 8.11 -1.87 -4.45
CA THR A 546 8.91 -2.94 -3.84
C THR A 546 10.13 -3.35 -4.66
N MET A 547 10.38 -2.80 -5.85
CA MET A 547 11.49 -3.19 -6.74
C MET A 547 12.84 -3.25 -6.02
N GLN A 548 13.20 -2.21 -5.26
CA GLN A 548 14.50 -2.16 -4.58
C GLN A 548 14.58 -3.20 -3.45
N LEU A 549 13.47 -3.40 -2.74
CA LEU A 549 13.40 -4.44 -1.70
C LEU A 549 13.58 -5.82 -2.32
N LEU A 550 12.88 -6.13 -3.41
CA LEU A 550 12.97 -7.42 -4.10
C LEU A 550 14.39 -7.70 -4.62
N ARG A 551 15.08 -6.71 -5.19
CA ARG A 551 16.48 -6.85 -5.59
C ARG A 551 17.41 -7.16 -4.40
N ARG A 552 17.20 -6.52 -3.24
CA ARG A 552 17.96 -6.81 -2.02
C ARG A 552 17.65 -8.23 -1.50
N THR A 553 16.38 -8.61 -1.50
CA THR A 553 15.95 -9.96 -1.08
C THR A 553 16.53 -11.03 -2.00
N ALA A 554 16.55 -10.82 -3.32
CA ALA A 554 17.16 -11.75 -4.28
C ALA A 554 18.67 -11.94 -4.00
N ARG A 555 19.43 -10.86 -3.72
CA ARG A 555 20.82 -10.96 -3.30
C ARG A 555 20.99 -11.71 -2.00
N PHE A 556 20.17 -11.39 -1.01
CA PHE A 556 20.22 -12.05 0.29
C PHE A 556 20.02 -13.55 0.19
N LEU A 557 19.08 -13.97 -0.67
CA LEU A 557 18.76 -15.37 -0.96
C LEU A 557 19.70 -16.01 -1.99
N GLN A 558 20.73 -15.30 -2.44
CA GLN A 558 21.70 -15.77 -3.45
C GLN A 558 21.03 -16.21 -4.76
N LEU A 559 20.01 -15.45 -5.21
CA LEU A 559 19.25 -15.71 -6.43
C LEU A 559 19.67 -14.80 -7.61
N GLU A 560 20.75 -14.04 -7.52
CA GLU A 560 21.12 -13.04 -8.54
C GLU A 560 21.29 -13.64 -9.91
N ASP A 561 21.82 -14.87 -10.01
CA ASP A 561 22.01 -15.60 -11.25
C ASP A 561 20.71 -16.14 -11.85
N MET A 562 19.66 -16.24 -11.03
CA MET A 562 18.39 -16.87 -11.39
C MET A 562 17.27 -15.89 -11.68
N VAL A 563 17.35 -14.65 -11.15
CA VAL A 563 16.27 -13.66 -11.24
C VAL A 563 16.59 -12.59 -12.27
N ILE A 564 15.70 -12.43 -13.24
CA ILE A 564 15.78 -11.39 -14.27
C ILE A 564 14.71 -10.33 -13.97
N PHE A 565 15.14 -9.09 -13.71
CA PHE A 565 14.29 -7.94 -13.54
C PHE A 565 14.34 -7.09 -14.82
N THR A 566 13.27 -7.09 -15.61
CA THR A 566 13.25 -6.31 -16.86
C THR A 566 13.01 -4.82 -16.66
N GLY A 567 12.43 -4.43 -15.52
CA GLY A 567 11.84 -3.10 -15.37
C GLY A 567 10.53 -2.98 -16.14
N ARG A 568 10.03 -1.76 -16.28
CA ARG A 568 8.79 -1.47 -16.99
C ARG A 568 8.97 -1.69 -18.49
N VAL A 569 8.07 -2.48 -19.08
CA VAL A 569 8.02 -2.72 -20.53
C VAL A 569 6.78 -2.04 -21.14
N PRO A 570 6.82 -1.62 -22.43
CA PRO A 570 5.64 -1.14 -23.13
C PRO A 570 4.51 -2.17 -23.14
N HIS A 571 3.26 -1.72 -23.06
CA HIS A 571 2.11 -2.63 -22.98
C HIS A 571 1.97 -3.53 -24.22
N GLU A 572 2.35 -3.04 -25.39
CA GLU A 572 2.37 -3.76 -26.67
C GLU A 572 3.41 -4.89 -26.70
N GLU A 573 4.44 -4.82 -25.87
CA GLU A 573 5.47 -5.86 -25.77
C GLU A 573 5.18 -6.94 -24.72
N VAL A 574 4.21 -6.72 -23.84
CA VAL A 574 3.87 -7.63 -22.75
C VAL A 574 3.63 -9.05 -23.24
N GLN A 575 3.02 -9.24 -24.40
CA GLN A 575 2.75 -10.55 -24.98
C GLN A 575 4.03 -11.34 -25.30
N ARG A 576 5.10 -10.66 -25.75
CA ARG A 576 6.40 -11.28 -26.02
C ARG A 576 6.98 -11.91 -24.74
N TYR A 577 6.84 -11.20 -23.60
CA TYR A 577 7.27 -11.73 -22.30
C TYR A 577 6.39 -12.88 -21.82
N TYR A 578 5.06 -12.78 -22.01
CA TYR A 578 4.18 -13.90 -21.70
C TYR A 578 4.51 -15.16 -22.53
N SER A 579 4.98 -15.00 -23.78
CA SER A 579 5.36 -16.15 -24.61
C SER A 579 6.49 -16.99 -23.99
N LEU A 580 7.40 -16.33 -23.23
CA LEU A 580 8.55 -16.98 -22.59
C LEU A 580 8.19 -17.71 -21.29
N ILE A 581 7.11 -17.30 -20.61
CA ILE A 581 6.73 -17.85 -19.31
C ILE A 581 6.14 -19.24 -19.47
N ASP A 582 6.52 -20.16 -18.60
CA ASP A 582 5.94 -21.52 -18.48
C ASP A 582 4.97 -21.58 -17.32
N ILE A 583 5.36 -21.03 -16.18
CA ILE A 583 4.62 -21.05 -14.91
C ILE A 583 4.42 -19.60 -14.45
N ALA A 584 3.17 -19.21 -14.21
CA ALA A 584 2.80 -17.86 -13.80
C ALA A 584 2.31 -17.84 -12.35
N PRO A 585 3.19 -17.60 -11.37
CA PRO A 585 2.79 -17.49 -9.96
C PRO A 585 2.09 -16.15 -9.69
N LEU A 586 1.04 -16.20 -8.86
CA LEU A 586 0.33 -15.06 -8.31
C LEU A 586 0.25 -15.20 -6.78
N PRO A 587 1.36 -14.94 -6.06
CA PRO A 587 1.51 -15.25 -4.64
C PRO A 587 0.93 -14.16 -3.75
N ARG A 588 -0.29 -13.69 -4.05
CA ARG A 588 -0.93 -12.61 -3.33
C ARG A 588 -1.09 -12.91 -1.85
N LYS A 589 -0.74 -11.93 -1.01
CA LYS A 589 -0.80 -12.07 0.46
C LYS A 589 -2.24 -12.13 0.96
N GLY A 590 -2.47 -12.72 2.14
CA GLY A 590 -3.76 -12.82 2.83
C GLY A 590 -4.31 -11.48 3.33
N LEU A 591 -4.24 -10.43 2.51
CA LEU A 591 -4.73 -9.10 2.84
C LEU A 591 -6.14 -8.88 2.30
N ARG A 592 -6.97 -8.10 3.02
CA ARG A 592 -8.37 -7.87 2.66
C ARG A 592 -8.57 -7.40 1.20
N VAL A 593 -7.66 -6.61 0.65
CA VAL A 593 -7.71 -6.22 -0.77
C VAL A 593 -7.56 -7.41 -1.71
N CYS A 594 -6.73 -8.39 -1.35
CA CYS A 594 -6.51 -9.60 -2.15
C CYS A 594 -7.65 -10.60 -2.01
N GLU A 595 -8.28 -10.67 -0.83
CA GLU A 595 -9.46 -11.51 -0.59
C GLU A 595 -10.67 -11.04 -1.40
N LEU A 596 -10.81 -9.73 -1.62
CA LEU A 596 -12.01 -9.17 -2.24
C LEU A 596 -11.85 -8.89 -3.74
N VAL A 597 -10.67 -8.51 -4.22
CA VAL A 597 -10.50 -7.94 -5.57
C VAL A 597 -9.64 -8.82 -6.46
N SER A 598 -10.22 -9.34 -7.54
CA SER A 598 -9.48 -10.09 -8.55
C SER A 598 -8.68 -9.16 -9.48
N PRO A 599 -7.40 -9.50 -9.80
CA PRO A 599 -6.61 -8.78 -10.79
C PRO A 599 -6.93 -9.25 -12.23
N LEU A 600 -6.38 -8.56 -13.25
CA LEU A 600 -6.43 -9.00 -14.66
C LEU A 600 -5.42 -10.11 -14.98
N LYS A 601 -4.30 -10.16 -14.27
CA LYS A 601 -3.16 -11.06 -14.51
C LYS A 601 -3.51 -12.54 -14.67
N PRO A 602 -4.38 -13.16 -13.82
CA PRO A 602 -4.72 -14.57 -14.00
C PRO A 602 -5.37 -14.84 -15.35
N PHE A 603 -6.26 -13.96 -15.81
CA PHE A 603 -6.94 -14.13 -17.09
C PHE A 603 -5.99 -13.97 -18.27
N GLU A 604 -5.03 -13.05 -18.20
CA GLU A 604 -3.98 -12.85 -19.20
C GLU A 604 -3.06 -14.08 -19.27
N ALA A 605 -2.59 -14.60 -18.15
CA ALA A 605 -1.73 -15.77 -18.09
C ALA A 605 -2.45 -17.04 -18.57
N MET A 606 -3.72 -17.26 -18.16
CA MET A 606 -4.55 -18.34 -18.67
C MET A 606 -4.78 -18.20 -20.18
N GLY A 607 -5.08 -16.99 -20.67
CA GLY A 607 -5.25 -16.71 -22.08
C GLY A 607 -4.00 -17.02 -22.89
N ALA A 608 -2.82 -16.79 -22.35
CA ALA A 608 -1.54 -17.16 -22.93
C ALA A 608 -1.17 -18.65 -22.75
N GLY A 609 -2.05 -19.48 -22.16
CA GLY A 609 -1.84 -20.91 -21.94
C GLY A 609 -0.81 -21.24 -20.85
N LYS A 610 -0.58 -20.33 -19.91
CA LYS A 610 0.39 -20.52 -18.82
C LYS A 610 -0.23 -21.21 -17.63
N VAL A 611 0.56 -22.00 -16.90
CA VAL A 611 0.09 -22.64 -15.66
C VAL A 611 0.10 -21.59 -14.55
N LEU A 612 -1.06 -21.34 -13.97
CA LEU A 612 -1.17 -20.52 -12.77
C LEU A 612 -0.80 -21.33 -11.51
N VAL A 613 -0.04 -20.67 -10.62
CA VAL A 613 0.13 -21.12 -9.23
C VAL A 613 -0.28 -19.95 -8.33
N THR A 614 -1.45 -20.05 -7.72
CA THR A 614 -2.07 -18.92 -7.00
C THR A 614 -2.17 -19.19 -5.51
N SER A 615 -2.10 -18.13 -4.70
CA SER A 615 -2.45 -18.23 -3.28
C SER A 615 -3.95 -18.46 -3.09
N SER A 616 -4.33 -19.08 -1.97
CA SER A 616 -5.71 -19.34 -1.54
C SER A 616 -6.42 -18.07 -1.02
N VAL A 617 -6.20 -16.93 -1.67
CA VAL A 617 -7.02 -15.74 -1.43
C VAL A 617 -8.33 -15.89 -2.20
N ARG A 618 -9.43 -15.55 -1.55
CA ARG A 618 -10.79 -15.84 -2.02
C ARG A 618 -11.06 -15.37 -3.46
N ALA A 619 -10.60 -14.17 -3.82
CA ALA A 619 -10.79 -13.65 -5.18
C ALA A 619 -10.02 -14.42 -6.27
N LEU A 620 -9.00 -15.22 -5.94
CA LEU A 620 -8.30 -16.10 -6.87
C LEU A 620 -8.91 -17.51 -6.87
N GLU A 621 -9.44 -17.99 -5.75
CA GLU A 621 -10.18 -19.28 -5.70
C GLU A 621 -11.47 -19.22 -6.52
N GLU A 622 -12.08 -18.04 -6.72
CA GLU A 622 -13.20 -17.87 -7.65
C GLU A 622 -12.81 -18.08 -9.14
N ILE A 623 -11.51 -18.05 -9.46
CA ILE A 623 -10.99 -18.10 -10.83
C ILE A 623 -10.33 -19.45 -11.12
N VAL A 624 -9.59 -20.00 -10.16
CA VAL A 624 -8.74 -21.17 -10.36
C VAL A 624 -9.37 -22.41 -9.72
N GLN A 625 -9.56 -23.45 -10.52
CA GLN A 625 -9.90 -24.78 -10.05
C GLN A 625 -8.62 -25.57 -9.86
N ASP A 626 -8.30 -25.88 -8.59
CA ASP A 626 -7.05 -26.55 -8.20
C ASP A 626 -6.85 -27.89 -8.91
N GLY A 627 -5.66 -28.13 -9.44
CA GLY A 627 -5.27 -29.30 -10.22
C GLY A 627 -5.86 -29.37 -11.63
N VAL A 628 -6.76 -28.46 -12.02
CA VAL A 628 -7.45 -28.48 -13.32
C VAL A 628 -7.08 -27.28 -14.20
N THR A 629 -7.29 -26.05 -13.72
CA THR A 629 -6.99 -24.81 -14.46
C THR A 629 -5.83 -24.03 -13.85
N GLY A 630 -5.25 -24.52 -12.77
CA GLY A 630 -4.10 -23.99 -12.06
C GLY A 630 -3.83 -24.81 -10.80
N LEU A 631 -2.86 -24.37 -10.00
CA LEU A 631 -2.60 -24.91 -8.67
C LEU A 631 -2.85 -23.84 -7.63
N VAL A 632 -3.40 -24.23 -6.48
CA VAL A 632 -3.66 -23.33 -5.36
C VAL A 632 -2.75 -23.73 -4.20
N PHE A 633 -2.03 -22.77 -3.63
CA PHE A 633 -1.22 -22.94 -2.44
C PHE A 633 -1.78 -22.12 -1.27
N GLU A 634 -1.45 -22.50 -0.05
CA GLU A 634 -1.86 -21.79 1.16
C GLU A 634 -1.26 -20.38 1.18
N LYS A 635 -2.11 -19.34 1.24
CA LYS A 635 -1.66 -17.95 1.29
C LYS A 635 -0.66 -17.71 2.42
N ASP A 636 0.31 -16.83 2.16
CA ASP A 636 1.41 -16.48 3.07
C ASP A 636 2.36 -17.63 3.44
N ASN A 637 2.32 -18.76 2.68
CA ASN A 637 3.15 -19.95 2.89
C ASN A 637 4.11 -20.18 1.72
N ALA A 638 5.39 -19.76 1.89
CA ALA A 638 6.44 -19.95 0.87
C ALA A 638 6.79 -21.42 0.61
N ALA A 639 6.68 -22.29 1.61
CA ALA A 639 7.00 -23.71 1.47
C ALA A 639 5.96 -24.40 0.59
N ASP A 640 4.66 -24.17 0.82
CA ASP A 640 3.60 -24.73 -0.01
C ASP A 640 3.66 -24.16 -1.45
N LEU A 641 3.97 -22.85 -1.60
CA LEU A 641 4.25 -22.27 -2.91
C LEU A 641 5.40 -23.00 -3.62
N ALA A 642 6.50 -23.29 -2.93
CA ALA A 642 7.62 -24.03 -3.50
C ALA A 642 7.20 -25.43 -3.94
N GLU A 643 6.41 -26.17 -3.13
CA GLU A 643 5.91 -27.49 -3.47
C GLU A 643 5.00 -27.47 -4.71
N LYS A 644 4.07 -26.51 -4.81
CA LYS A 644 3.20 -26.36 -5.98
C LYS A 644 3.98 -25.98 -7.24
N LEU A 645 4.98 -25.10 -7.11
CA LEU A 645 5.87 -24.77 -8.22
C LEU A 645 6.70 -25.99 -8.67
N GLU A 646 7.22 -26.79 -7.72
CA GLU A 646 8.00 -27.99 -7.98
C GLU A 646 7.24 -29.02 -8.83
N LEU A 647 5.96 -29.26 -8.51
CA LEU A 647 5.10 -30.18 -9.27
C LEU A 647 5.06 -29.87 -10.77
N VAL A 648 4.88 -28.60 -11.12
CA VAL A 648 4.78 -28.15 -12.50
C VAL A 648 6.13 -27.79 -13.12
N LEU A 649 7.17 -27.58 -12.33
CA LEU A 649 8.54 -27.43 -12.79
C LEU A 649 9.10 -28.75 -13.34
N LEU A 650 8.89 -29.84 -12.62
CA LEU A 650 9.44 -31.14 -12.95
C LEU A 650 8.58 -31.95 -13.94
N ASP A 651 7.27 -31.74 -13.96
CA ASP A 651 6.35 -32.46 -14.86
C ASP A 651 5.86 -31.52 -16.00
N SER A 652 6.54 -31.59 -17.14
CA SER A 652 6.19 -30.82 -18.34
C SER A 652 4.86 -31.25 -18.96
N ALA A 653 4.45 -32.50 -18.80
CA ALA A 653 3.17 -33.00 -19.33
C ALA A 653 2.00 -32.45 -18.50
N LEU A 654 2.12 -32.48 -17.16
CA LEU A 654 1.17 -31.86 -16.26
C LEU A 654 1.06 -30.35 -16.55
N ARG A 655 2.21 -29.65 -16.69
CA ARG A 655 2.28 -28.23 -17.04
C ARG A 655 1.49 -27.92 -18.30
N LYS A 656 1.72 -28.64 -19.38
CA LYS A 656 1.01 -28.47 -20.65
C LYS A 656 -0.49 -28.74 -20.52
N LYS A 657 -0.87 -29.79 -19.77
CA LYS A 657 -2.27 -30.15 -19.56
C LYS A 657 -3.03 -29.06 -18.81
N ILE A 658 -2.49 -28.58 -17.69
CA ILE A 658 -3.14 -27.52 -16.88
C ILE A 658 -3.21 -26.22 -17.67
N GLY A 659 -2.14 -25.81 -18.37
CA GLY A 659 -2.13 -24.62 -19.19
C GLY A 659 -3.16 -24.65 -20.33
N ALA A 660 -3.30 -25.78 -21.00
CA ALA A 660 -4.34 -25.97 -22.03
C ALA A 660 -5.76 -25.89 -21.47
N ASN A 661 -6.01 -26.50 -20.31
CA ASN A 661 -7.30 -26.42 -19.62
C ASN A 661 -7.61 -24.97 -19.20
N ALA A 662 -6.62 -24.27 -18.65
CA ALA A 662 -6.73 -22.87 -18.24
C ALA A 662 -7.09 -21.97 -19.43
N ASN A 663 -6.38 -22.13 -20.55
CA ASN A 663 -6.66 -21.39 -21.79
C ASN A 663 -8.08 -21.63 -22.28
N LYS A 664 -8.48 -22.90 -22.41
CA LYS A 664 -9.85 -23.25 -22.84
C LYS A 664 -10.90 -22.61 -21.91
N TRP A 665 -10.73 -22.80 -20.60
CA TRP A 665 -11.69 -22.28 -19.62
C TRP A 665 -11.82 -20.74 -19.68
N VAL A 666 -10.72 -20.00 -19.77
CA VAL A 666 -10.77 -18.54 -19.81
C VAL A 666 -11.37 -17.99 -21.08
N GLN A 667 -11.13 -18.65 -22.24
CA GLN A 667 -11.73 -18.26 -23.52
C GLN A 667 -13.26 -18.45 -23.50
N GLU A 668 -13.72 -19.58 -22.94
CA GLU A 668 -15.15 -19.92 -22.87
C GLU A 668 -15.92 -19.14 -21.82
N ASN A 669 -15.28 -18.69 -20.72
CA ASN A 669 -15.97 -18.12 -19.55
C ASN A 669 -15.60 -16.67 -19.24
N HIS A 670 -14.39 -16.20 -19.62
CA HIS A 670 -13.85 -14.90 -19.22
C HIS A 670 -13.18 -14.14 -20.37
N SER A 671 -13.62 -14.32 -21.61
CA SER A 671 -13.32 -13.36 -22.68
C SER A 671 -14.21 -12.12 -22.57
N TRP A 672 -13.72 -10.95 -23.02
CA TRP A 672 -14.56 -9.73 -23.03
C TRP A 672 -15.85 -9.95 -23.83
N ASN A 673 -15.85 -10.81 -24.84
CA ASN A 673 -17.05 -11.13 -25.59
C ASN A 673 -18.11 -11.82 -24.72
N VAL A 674 -17.70 -12.82 -23.91
CA VAL A 674 -18.59 -13.56 -23.01
C VAL A 674 -19.05 -12.68 -21.85
N ILE A 675 -18.11 -11.95 -21.22
CA ILE A 675 -18.44 -11.10 -20.05
C ILE A 675 -19.35 -9.94 -20.44
N SER A 676 -19.18 -9.37 -21.65
CA SER A 676 -20.08 -8.31 -22.11
C SER A 676 -21.53 -8.77 -22.32
N GLU A 677 -21.78 -10.07 -22.51
CA GLU A 677 -23.16 -10.60 -22.57
C GLU A 677 -23.92 -10.37 -21.26
N ARG A 678 -23.26 -10.58 -20.12
CA ARG A 678 -23.86 -10.28 -18.81
C ARG A 678 -24.29 -8.82 -18.69
N VAL A 679 -23.51 -7.90 -19.24
CA VAL A 679 -23.84 -6.47 -19.26
C VAL A 679 -25.00 -6.19 -20.21
N THR A 680 -25.00 -6.83 -21.40
CA THR A 680 -26.09 -6.65 -22.37
C THR A 680 -27.43 -7.15 -21.84
N ASP A 681 -27.44 -8.19 -21.03
CA ASP A 681 -28.66 -8.69 -20.43
C ASP A 681 -29.32 -7.68 -19.47
N ILE A 682 -28.47 -7.04 -18.64
CA ILE A 682 -28.93 -5.93 -17.77
C ILE A 682 -29.38 -4.73 -18.61
N TYR A 683 -28.66 -4.38 -19.67
CA TYR A 683 -29.10 -3.31 -20.55
C TYR A 683 -30.46 -3.63 -21.21
N LYS A 684 -30.70 -4.86 -21.68
CA LYS A 684 -31.99 -5.28 -22.22
C LYS A 684 -33.12 -5.15 -21.17
N GLN A 685 -32.88 -5.61 -19.94
CA GLN A 685 -33.82 -5.46 -18.84
C GLN A 685 -34.16 -3.98 -18.63
N ILE A 686 -33.18 -3.08 -18.57
CA ILE A 686 -33.39 -1.62 -18.46
C ILE A 686 -34.24 -1.11 -19.65
N TRP A 687 -33.98 -1.59 -20.89
CA TRP A 687 -34.76 -1.20 -22.07
C TRP A 687 -36.19 -1.68 -22.03
N GLU A 688 -36.46 -2.82 -21.38
CA GLU A 688 -37.80 -3.38 -21.22
C GLU A 688 -38.60 -2.67 -20.12
N GLU A 689 -38.00 -2.36 -19.00
CA GLU A 689 -38.64 -1.66 -17.88
C GLU A 689 -39.02 -0.21 -18.20
N GLN A 690 -38.43 0.39 -19.21
CA GLN A 690 -38.71 1.77 -19.64
C GLN A 690 -39.67 1.86 -20.85
N LYS A 691 -40.19 0.73 -21.36
CA LYS A 691 -41.23 0.68 -22.35
C LYS A 691 -42.64 0.80 -21.70
#